data_c1c8c2c91c13531cb2075ce1b4e479e9
#
_entry.id   c1c8c2c91c13531cb2075ce1b4e479e9
#
_cell.length_a   1.000
_cell.length_b   1.000
_cell.length_c   1.000
_cell.angle_alpha   90.00
_cell.angle_beta   90.00
_cell.angle_gamma   90.00
#
_symmetry.space_group_name_H-M   'P 1'
#
loop_
_entity.id
_entity.type
_entity.pdbx_description
1 polymer ?
#
loop_
_entity_poly.entity_id
_entity_poly.type
_entity_poly.pdbx_seq_one_letter_code
_entity_poly.pdbx_strand_id
1 'polypeptide(L)'
;MEETKELQTMYKIFRCLIYLSLIVEFFEYAIDPALLDYWGGIVCDIHSRVKRWFIYLDGNLVWSKLATIVLICITCIGTRNKKHLEFDARRQVFYPLVGGLFVTILSVWLFGHRMDMRFYTISLNIWLYMAASILGTICIHVALDNISKFLKEGLLKDRFNFENESFEQCQELQENKYSVNIPMRYYYKGKFRKGWVNIVNPFRGTWVVGTPGSGKTFSIIEPFIRQHSAKGFAMVVYDYKFPTLAQKLYYHYKINQKAGKVPQGCKFNIINFVDVEYSRLVNPIQQKYIGNLAAASETAETLLESLQKGKKEGGGGSDQFFQTSAVNFLAACIYFFVNYKKVPYDKNGNPLIAEMTTEPKTHRPKPTGRVFDHTGREVEPEYWLGKYSDMPHILSFLNLDYQTIFEVLETDPEVAPLLGPFQTAMKNKAMEQLEGMIGTLRVYTSRLATKESYWIFHKDGDDFDLKVSDPKNPSYLLIANDPEMESIIGALNALILNRLVTRVNTGQGKNIPVSIIVDELPTLYFHKIDRLIGTARSNKVSVALGFQELPQLESDYGKVGMQKVITTVGNVVSGSARAKETLEWLSNDIFGKVVQLKKGVTIDRDKTSINLNENMDSLVPASKISDMPTGWICGQSARDFIKTKTGRGDSMNIQESAEFQTSKFYCKTDFDMKKIAEEEADYANYKIPKFYTFPSKDAKERILYQNFVSVNLDVKNMIDEINKFKIK
;
A
#
# COMPACT_ATOMS: atom_id res chain seq x y z
N MET A 1 -33.27 -34.50 -9.40
CA MET A 1 -32.72 -35.69 -10.04
C MET A 1 -33.78 -36.45 -10.90
N GLU A 2 -35.06 -36.47 -10.56
CA GLU A 2 -36.15 -37.05 -11.34
C GLU A 2 -36.47 -36.23 -12.61
N GLU A 3 -36.59 -34.92 -12.53
CA GLU A 3 -36.79 -34.00 -13.68
C GLU A 3 -35.78 -34.20 -14.82
N THR A 4 -34.54 -34.51 -14.50
CA THR A 4 -33.50 -34.72 -15.53
C THR A 4 -33.62 -36.08 -16.23
N LYS A 5 -34.18 -37.08 -15.57
CA LYS A 5 -34.44 -38.40 -16.17
C LYS A 5 -35.64 -38.34 -17.12
N GLU A 6 -36.70 -37.65 -16.74
CA GLU A 6 -37.89 -37.48 -17.57
C GLU A 6 -37.59 -36.70 -18.85
N LEU A 7 -36.86 -35.58 -18.75
CA LEU A 7 -36.38 -34.82 -19.89
C LEU A 7 -35.54 -35.67 -20.86
N GLN A 8 -34.67 -36.54 -20.34
CA GLN A 8 -33.84 -37.42 -21.16
C GLN A 8 -34.67 -38.47 -21.88
N THR A 9 -35.72 -38.98 -21.25
CA THR A 9 -36.65 -39.94 -21.84
C THR A 9 -37.45 -39.26 -22.95
N MET A 10 -37.92 -38.03 -22.73
CA MET A 10 -38.56 -37.22 -23.78
C MET A 10 -37.66 -37.02 -25.01
N TYR A 11 -36.38 -36.67 -24.82
CA TYR A 11 -35.45 -36.46 -25.94
C TYR A 11 -35.16 -37.79 -26.71
N LYS A 12 -35.13 -38.93 -26.03
CA LYS A 12 -35.03 -40.23 -26.69
C LYS A 12 -36.28 -40.49 -27.57
N ILE A 13 -37.44 -40.16 -27.06
CA ILE A 13 -38.71 -40.28 -27.78
C ILE A 13 -38.69 -39.37 -29.03
N PHE A 14 -38.28 -38.11 -28.87
CA PHE A 14 -38.20 -37.17 -30.01
C PHE A 14 -37.19 -37.61 -31.07
N ARG A 15 -36.05 -38.22 -30.69
CA ARG A 15 -35.11 -38.81 -31.65
C ARG A 15 -35.74 -39.99 -32.41
N CYS A 16 -36.50 -40.83 -31.73
CA CYS A 16 -37.26 -41.88 -32.41
C CYS A 16 -38.29 -41.31 -33.39
N LEU A 17 -38.95 -40.19 -33.05
CA LEU A 17 -39.91 -39.52 -33.93
C LEU A 17 -39.28 -39.00 -35.21
N ILE A 18 -38.01 -38.58 -35.25
CA ILE A 18 -37.31 -38.15 -36.45
C ILE A 18 -37.22 -39.32 -37.46
N TYR A 19 -36.76 -40.48 -36.99
CA TYR A 19 -36.63 -41.64 -37.86
C TYR A 19 -37.99 -42.26 -38.20
N LEU A 20 -38.95 -42.18 -37.29
CA LEU A 20 -40.30 -42.55 -37.55
C LEU A 20 -40.96 -41.69 -38.66
N SER A 21 -40.71 -40.36 -38.63
CA SER A 21 -41.19 -39.43 -39.65
C SER A 21 -40.62 -39.73 -41.02
N LEU A 22 -39.37 -40.20 -41.13
CA LEU A 22 -38.77 -40.68 -42.38
C LEU A 22 -39.42 -41.98 -42.87
N ILE A 23 -39.69 -42.94 -41.96
CA ILE A 23 -40.37 -44.19 -42.30
C ILE A 23 -41.76 -43.88 -42.81
N VAL A 24 -42.51 -42.99 -42.19
CA VAL A 24 -43.85 -42.58 -42.64
C VAL A 24 -43.79 -41.88 -44.02
N GLU A 25 -42.76 -40.98 -44.18
CA GLU A 25 -42.53 -40.33 -45.46
C GLU A 25 -42.23 -41.35 -46.58
N PHE A 26 -41.39 -42.35 -46.34
CA PHE A 26 -41.07 -43.38 -47.29
C PHE A 26 -42.31 -44.29 -47.59
N PHE A 27 -43.10 -44.57 -46.55
CA PHE A 27 -44.33 -45.32 -46.70
C PHE A 27 -45.35 -44.58 -47.59
N GLU A 28 -45.42 -43.26 -47.51
CA GLU A 28 -46.32 -42.43 -48.29
C GLU A 28 -45.84 -42.24 -49.76
N TYR A 29 -44.54 -41.92 -49.94
CA TYR A 29 -44.03 -41.49 -51.25
C TYR A 29 -43.30 -42.60 -52.05
N ALA A 30 -42.81 -43.65 -51.40
CA ALA A 30 -42.01 -44.68 -52.05
C ALA A 30 -42.84 -45.92 -52.48
N ILE A 31 -43.99 -46.14 -51.84
CA ILE A 31 -44.81 -47.29 -52.15
C ILE A 31 -45.67 -47.00 -53.43
N ASP A 32 -45.50 -47.82 -54.43
CA ASP A 32 -46.31 -47.78 -55.66
C ASP A 32 -47.78 -48.15 -55.33
N PRO A 33 -48.76 -47.34 -55.77
CA PRO A 33 -50.17 -47.67 -55.60
C PRO A 33 -50.57 -49.11 -56.07
N ALA A 34 -49.90 -49.64 -57.07
CA ALA A 34 -50.12 -51.01 -57.52
C ALA A 34 -49.67 -52.07 -56.48
N LEU A 35 -48.71 -51.76 -55.59
CA LEU A 35 -48.32 -52.65 -54.54
C LEU A 35 -49.30 -52.62 -53.35
N LEU A 36 -49.91 -51.45 -53.08
CA LEU A 36 -50.98 -51.35 -52.11
C LEU A 36 -52.16 -52.22 -52.39
N ASP A 37 -52.56 -52.29 -53.64
CA ASP A 37 -53.61 -53.16 -54.08
C ASP A 37 -53.27 -54.67 -53.95
N TYR A 38 -51.99 -54.99 -54.11
CA TYR A 38 -51.48 -56.37 -53.91
C TYR A 38 -51.42 -56.81 -52.44
N TRP A 39 -51.14 -55.90 -51.53
CA TRP A 39 -50.99 -56.23 -50.11
C TRP A 39 -52.28 -56.24 -49.28
N GLY A 40 -53.43 -55.94 -49.96
CA GLY A 40 -54.79 -56.09 -49.42
C GLY A 40 -55.26 -54.92 -48.56
N GLY A 41 -56.52 -54.90 -48.20
CA GLY A 41 -57.27 -53.81 -47.62
C GLY A 41 -56.71 -53.26 -46.30
N ILE A 42 -56.02 -54.06 -45.50
CA ILE A 42 -55.46 -53.60 -44.20
C ILE A 42 -54.35 -52.58 -44.42
N VAL A 43 -53.48 -52.79 -45.42
CA VAL A 43 -52.37 -51.87 -45.74
C VAL A 43 -52.88 -50.57 -46.32
N CYS A 44 -53.91 -50.66 -47.21
CA CYS A 44 -54.62 -49.49 -47.75
C CYS A 44 -55.30 -48.68 -46.67
N ASP A 45 -55.91 -49.33 -45.67
CA ASP A 45 -56.52 -48.67 -44.53
C ASP A 45 -55.48 -47.95 -43.63
N ILE A 46 -54.36 -48.60 -43.38
CA ILE A 46 -53.25 -48.01 -42.61
C ILE A 46 -52.73 -46.81 -43.42
N HIS A 47 -52.42 -46.89 -44.67
CA HIS A 47 -51.95 -45.83 -45.54
C HIS A 47 -52.92 -44.66 -45.56
N SER A 48 -54.22 -44.87 -45.71
CA SER A 48 -55.23 -43.82 -45.69
C SER A 48 -55.37 -43.13 -44.28
N ARG A 49 -55.16 -43.88 -43.22
CA ARG A 49 -55.13 -43.29 -41.84
C ARG A 49 -53.85 -42.49 -41.57
N VAL A 50 -52.74 -43.04 -42.00
CA VAL A 50 -51.43 -42.31 -41.86
C VAL A 50 -51.48 -41.01 -42.65
N LYS A 51 -52.00 -41.02 -43.86
CA LYS A 51 -52.17 -39.80 -44.67
C LYS A 51 -53.04 -38.74 -43.99
N ARG A 52 -54.13 -39.17 -43.34
CA ARG A 52 -55.06 -38.26 -42.62
C ARG A 52 -54.45 -37.71 -41.32
N TRP A 53 -53.60 -38.46 -40.66
CA TRP A 53 -52.97 -38.03 -39.38
C TRP A 53 -51.77 -37.07 -39.61
N PHE A 54 -51.06 -37.21 -40.73
CA PHE A 54 -49.92 -36.44 -41.13
C PHE A 54 -50.29 -35.51 -42.32
N ILE A 55 -51.14 -34.50 -42.05
CA ILE A 55 -51.57 -33.47 -42.99
C ILE A 55 -50.44 -32.79 -43.75
N TYR A 56 -49.24 -32.61 -43.09
CA TYR A 56 -48.08 -32.03 -43.72
C TYR A 56 -47.47 -32.91 -44.87
N LEU A 57 -47.84 -34.15 -44.97
CA LEU A 57 -47.44 -35.05 -46.07
C LEU A 57 -48.30 -34.88 -47.35
N ASP A 58 -49.44 -34.20 -47.19
CA ASP A 58 -50.40 -34.10 -48.28
C ASP A 58 -49.92 -33.16 -49.40
N GLY A 59 -49.28 -33.77 -50.41
CA GLY A 59 -48.94 -33.14 -51.66
C GLY A 59 -47.61 -32.47 -51.86
N ASN A 60 -46.79 -32.31 -50.86
CA ASN A 60 -45.51 -31.65 -51.10
C ASN A 60 -44.35 -32.20 -50.25
N LEU A 61 -43.41 -32.90 -50.89
CA LEU A 61 -42.22 -33.50 -50.28
C LEU A 61 -41.32 -32.48 -49.58
N VAL A 62 -41.28 -31.21 -50.06
CA VAL A 62 -40.49 -30.15 -49.50
C VAL A 62 -40.95 -29.82 -48.06
N TRP A 63 -42.27 -29.79 -47.83
CA TRP A 63 -42.80 -29.55 -46.47
C TRP A 63 -42.45 -30.67 -45.49
N SER A 64 -42.45 -31.91 -45.93
CA SER A 64 -42.02 -33.06 -45.15
C SER A 64 -40.54 -32.92 -44.72
N LYS A 65 -39.66 -32.53 -45.64
CA LYS A 65 -38.24 -32.30 -45.33
C LYS A 65 -38.05 -31.14 -44.36
N LEU A 66 -38.80 -30.06 -44.55
CA LEU A 66 -38.77 -28.92 -43.60
C LEU A 66 -39.24 -29.35 -42.20
N ALA A 67 -40.32 -30.11 -42.10
CA ALA A 67 -40.83 -30.65 -40.84
C ALA A 67 -39.77 -31.54 -40.13
N THR A 68 -39.09 -32.39 -40.88
CA THR A 68 -38.00 -33.23 -40.35
C THR A 68 -36.83 -32.38 -39.83
N ILE A 69 -36.43 -31.34 -40.55
CA ILE A 69 -35.37 -30.41 -40.10
C ILE A 69 -35.79 -29.67 -38.81
N VAL A 70 -37.05 -29.19 -38.72
CA VAL A 70 -37.57 -28.54 -37.51
C VAL A 70 -37.58 -29.52 -36.32
N LEU A 71 -37.97 -30.77 -36.53
CA LEU A 71 -37.90 -31.80 -35.51
C LEU A 71 -36.48 -32.07 -35.04
N ILE A 72 -35.50 -32.09 -35.95
CA ILE A 72 -34.09 -32.22 -35.59
C ILE A 72 -33.64 -31.00 -34.75
N CYS A 73 -34.01 -29.78 -35.15
CA CYS A 73 -33.70 -28.57 -34.38
C CYS A 73 -34.24 -28.67 -32.94
N ILE A 74 -35.49 -29.06 -32.77
CA ILE A 74 -36.14 -29.20 -31.45
C ILE A 74 -35.41 -30.25 -30.59
N THR A 75 -35.09 -31.41 -31.20
CA THR A 75 -34.42 -32.51 -30.48
C THR A 75 -32.97 -32.17 -30.09
N CYS A 76 -32.28 -31.38 -30.91
CA CYS A 76 -30.89 -30.98 -30.61
C CYS A 76 -30.77 -29.98 -29.49
N ILE A 77 -31.80 -29.19 -29.15
CA ILE A 77 -31.79 -28.25 -28.01
C ILE A 77 -31.56 -28.98 -26.67
N GLY A 78 -31.92 -30.23 -26.57
CA GLY A 78 -31.85 -31.05 -25.36
C GLY A 78 -30.65 -31.99 -25.21
N THR A 79 -29.72 -32.02 -26.17
CA THR A 79 -28.68 -33.05 -26.18
C THR A 79 -27.65 -32.90 -25.04
N ARG A 80 -27.18 -34.05 -24.51
CA ARG A 80 -26.18 -34.14 -23.45
C ARG A 80 -24.79 -33.73 -23.93
N ASN A 81 -24.09 -32.93 -23.13
CA ASN A 81 -22.68 -32.61 -23.38
C ASN A 81 -21.78 -33.79 -23.06
N LYS A 82 -21.02 -34.28 -24.02
CA LYS A 82 -19.73 -34.92 -23.80
C LYS A 82 -18.67 -33.88 -24.09
N LYS A 83 -17.73 -33.73 -23.16
CA LYS A 83 -16.60 -32.79 -23.27
C LYS A 83 -15.76 -33.23 -24.49
N HIS A 84 -15.74 -32.43 -25.57
CA HIS A 84 -14.78 -32.60 -26.65
C HIS A 84 -13.55 -31.76 -26.35
N LEU A 85 -12.41 -32.43 -26.32
CA LEU A 85 -11.11 -31.79 -26.08
C LEU A 85 -10.67 -30.88 -27.24
N GLU A 86 -11.17 -31.16 -28.45
CA GLU A 86 -10.86 -30.38 -29.65
C GLU A 86 -12.13 -30.16 -30.50
N PHE A 87 -12.67 -28.95 -30.43
CA PHE A 87 -13.81 -28.56 -31.26
C PHE A 87 -13.35 -27.84 -32.52
N ASP A 88 -13.50 -28.48 -33.69
CA ASP A 88 -13.28 -27.87 -34.99
C ASP A 88 -14.64 -27.56 -35.66
N ALA A 89 -15.01 -26.28 -35.62
CA ALA A 89 -16.27 -25.80 -36.18
C ALA A 89 -16.42 -26.11 -37.68
N ARG A 90 -15.31 -26.14 -38.45
CA ARG A 90 -15.39 -26.45 -39.90
C ARG A 90 -15.71 -27.90 -40.15
N ARG A 91 -15.02 -28.83 -39.48
CA ARG A 91 -15.18 -30.25 -39.67
C ARG A 91 -16.43 -30.81 -39.01
N GLN A 92 -16.79 -30.32 -37.83
CA GLN A 92 -17.85 -30.91 -37.01
C GLN A 92 -19.23 -30.26 -37.23
N VAL A 93 -19.28 -29.02 -37.75
CA VAL A 93 -20.53 -28.28 -37.97
C VAL A 93 -20.70 -27.92 -39.45
N PHE A 94 -19.77 -27.18 -40.04
CA PHE A 94 -19.92 -26.57 -41.35
C PHE A 94 -20.04 -27.63 -42.46
N TYR A 95 -19.09 -28.57 -42.55
CA TYR A 95 -19.14 -29.60 -43.61
C TYR A 95 -20.34 -30.54 -43.48
N PRO A 96 -20.69 -31.08 -42.29
CA PRO A 96 -21.88 -31.90 -42.16
C PRO A 96 -23.18 -31.14 -42.42
N LEU A 97 -23.28 -29.85 -42.03
CA LEU A 97 -24.47 -29.05 -42.27
C LEU A 97 -24.67 -28.75 -43.76
N VAL A 98 -23.63 -28.24 -44.43
CA VAL A 98 -23.69 -27.91 -45.86
C VAL A 98 -23.86 -29.17 -46.69
N GLY A 99 -23.08 -30.22 -46.38
CA GLY A 99 -23.21 -31.52 -47.06
C GLY A 99 -24.59 -32.17 -46.86
N GLY A 100 -25.10 -32.12 -45.62
CA GLY A 100 -26.43 -32.64 -45.27
C GLY A 100 -27.57 -31.91 -46.00
N LEU A 101 -27.53 -30.58 -46.05
CA LEU A 101 -28.49 -29.77 -46.80
C LEU A 101 -28.41 -30.06 -48.28
N PHE A 102 -27.20 -30.13 -48.87
CA PHE A 102 -27.01 -30.47 -50.26
C PHE A 102 -27.60 -31.85 -50.61
N VAL A 103 -27.27 -32.84 -49.78
CA VAL A 103 -27.81 -34.24 -50.02
C VAL A 103 -29.34 -34.31 -49.86
N THR A 104 -29.89 -33.48 -48.89
CA THR A 104 -31.37 -33.40 -48.76
C THR A 104 -32.00 -32.72 -49.95
N ILE A 105 -31.44 -31.67 -50.51
CA ILE A 105 -31.91 -31.04 -51.76
C ILE A 105 -31.80 -32.04 -52.94
N LEU A 106 -30.65 -32.73 -53.03
CA LEU A 106 -30.45 -33.78 -54.06
C LEU A 106 -31.48 -34.88 -53.92
N SER A 107 -31.89 -35.27 -52.71
CA SER A 107 -32.94 -36.31 -52.53
C SER A 107 -34.26 -35.87 -53.10
N VAL A 108 -34.68 -34.61 -52.94
CA VAL A 108 -35.92 -34.07 -53.55
C VAL A 108 -35.82 -34.06 -55.07
N TRP A 109 -34.64 -33.65 -55.60
CA TRP A 109 -34.42 -33.69 -57.08
C TRP A 109 -34.45 -35.09 -57.63
N LEU A 110 -33.83 -36.10 -56.99
CA LEU A 110 -33.85 -37.51 -57.38
C LEU A 110 -35.25 -38.08 -57.38
N PHE A 111 -36.10 -37.68 -56.43
CA PHE A 111 -37.52 -38.11 -56.44
C PHE A 111 -38.28 -37.61 -57.67
N GLY A 112 -38.00 -36.36 -58.11
CA GLY A 112 -38.65 -35.77 -59.30
C GLY A 112 -38.21 -36.35 -60.64
N HIS A 113 -37.05 -37.06 -60.71
CA HIS A 113 -36.52 -37.61 -61.96
C HIS A 113 -36.78 -39.09 -62.04
N ARG A 114 -37.72 -39.50 -62.97
CA ARG A 114 -38.01 -40.91 -63.19
C ARG A 114 -36.86 -41.59 -63.95
N MET A 115 -36.40 -42.70 -63.40
CA MET A 115 -35.41 -43.59 -64.02
C MET A 115 -36.10 -44.89 -64.40
N ASP A 116 -35.87 -45.40 -65.65
CA ASP A 116 -36.51 -46.57 -66.14
C ASP A 116 -36.04 -47.90 -65.53
N MET A 117 -34.96 -47.86 -64.79
CA MET A 117 -34.41 -49.00 -64.01
C MET A 117 -35.26 -49.26 -62.77
N ARG A 118 -35.75 -50.49 -62.64
CA ARG A 118 -36.47 -50.95 -61.44
C ARG A 118 -35.64 -52.03 -60.70
N PHE A 119 -35.55 -51.92 -59.38
CA PHE A 119 -35.01 -52.98 -58.57
C PHE A 119 -36.13 -53.50 -57.68
N TYR A 120 -36.48 -54.77 -57.85
CA TYR A 120 -37.78 -55.35 -57.49
C TYR A 120 -38.93 -54.58 -58.15
N THR A 121 -39.90 -54.17 -57.39
CA THR A 121 -41.08 -53.43 -57.91
C THR A 121 -40.91 -51.89 -57.81
N ILE A 122 -39.84 -51.43 -57.18
CA ILE A 122 -39.58 -49.99 -56.86
C ILE A 122 -38.56 -49.47 -57.87
N SER A 123 -38.77 -48.25 -58.41
CA SER A 123 -37.82 -47.59 -59.31
C SER A 123 -36.53 -47.16 -58.61
N LEU A 124 -35.44 -47.20 -59.36
CA LEU A 124 -34.10 -46.89 -58.81
C LEU A 124 -34.02 -45.48 -58.20
N ASN A 125 -34.71 -44.49 -58.79
CA ASN A 125 -34.75 -43.11 -58.26
C ASN A 125 -35.37 -43.06 -56.87
N ILE A 126 -36.33 -43.90 -56.53
CA ILE A 126 -36.92 -43.95 -55.17
C ILE A 126 -35.95 -44.56 -54.18
N TRP A 127 -35.20 -45.59 -54.55
CA TRP A 127 -34.12 -46.11 -53.68
C TRP A 127 -33.04 -45.11 -53.42
N LEU A 128 -32.62 -44.35 -54.47
CA LEU A 128 -31.65 -43.31 -54.35
C LEU A 128 -32.15 -42.12 -53.48
N TYR A 129 -33.41 -41.73 -53.64
CA TYR A 129 -34.10 -40.76 -52.84
C TYR A 129 -34.11 -41.16 -51.35
N MET A 130 -34.49 -42.39 -51.04
CA MET A 130 -34.54 -42.92 -49.70
C MET A 130 -33.10 -42.86 -49.02
N ALA A 131 -32.10 -43.38 -49.73
CA ALA A 131 -30.71 -43.38 -49.24
C ALA A 131 -30.21 -42.00 -49.06
N ALA A 132 -30.43 -41.08 -49.99
CA ALA A 132 -30.02 -39.67 -49.85
C ALA A 132 -30.75 -38.94 -48.68
N SER A 133 -32.04 -39.22 -48.52
CA SER A 133 -32.83 -38.65 -47.40
C SER A 133 -32.32 -39.10 -46.04
N ILE A 134 -31.99 -40.37 -45.88
CA ILE A 134 -31.40 -40.89 -44.61
C ILE A 134 -30.04 -40.25 -44.38
N LEU A 135 -29.16 -40.22 -45.38
CA LEU A 135 -27.82 -39.65 -45.26
C LEU A 135 -27.87 -38.17 -44.96
N GLY A 136 -28.71 -37.38 -45.65
CA GLY A 136 -28.90 -35.96 -45.40
C GLY A 136 -29.39 -35.67 -43.96
N THR A 137 -30.38 -36.44 -43.49
CA THR A 137 -30.93 -36.34 -42.14
C THR A 137 -29.86 -36.63 -41.08
N ILE A 138 -29.06 -37.68 -41.25
CA ILE A 138 -27.94 -37.98 -40.32
C ILE A 138 -26.91 -36.85 -40.26
N CYS A 139 -26.52 -36.33 -41.44
CA CYS A 139 -25.54 -35.24 -41.48
C CYS A 139 -26.05 -33.95 -40.80
N ILE A 140 -27.32 -33.58 -41.07
CA ILE A 140 -27.94 -32.41 -40.41
C ILE A 140 -28.06 -32.63 -38.89
N HIS A 141 -28.47 -33.84 -38.48
CA HIS A 141 -28.58 -34.17 -37.06
C HIS A 141 -27.25 -34.08 -36.35
N VAL A 142 -26.17 -34.61 -36.92
CA VAL A 142 -24.81 -34.50 -36.37
C VAL A 142 -24.36 -33.04 -36.24
N ALA A 143 -24.60 -32.24 -37.29
CA ALA A 143 -24.25 -30.83 -37.28
C ALA A 143 -25.00 -30.05 -36.19
N LEU A 144 -26.32 -30.20 -36.11
CA LEU A 144 -27.15 -29.50 -35.12
C LEU A 144 -26.87 -29.97 -33.68
N ASP A 145 -26.58 -31.27 -33.48
CA ASP A 145 -26.16 -31.81 -32.18
C ASP A 145 -24.83 -31.15 -31.73
N ASN A 146 -23.86 -30.97 -32.63
CA ASN A 146 -22.61 -30.31 -32.35
C ASN A 146 -22.76 -28.80 -32.08
N ILE A 147 -23.65 -28.11 -32.82
CA ILE A 147 -24.01 -26.71 -32.53
C ILE A 147 -24.63 -26.58 -31.15
N SER A 148 -25.57 -27.46 -30.80
CA SER A 148 -26.19 -27.45 -29.46
C SER A 148 -25.17 -27.66 -28.35
N LYS A 149 -24.21 -28.57 -28.54
CA LYS A 149 -23.09 -28.77 -27.58
C LYS A 149 -22.24 -27.52 -27.43
N PHE A 150 -21.89 -26.86 -28.54
CA PHE A 150 -21.10 -25.62 -28.52
C PHE A 150 -21.84 -24.48 -27.82
N LEU A 151 -23.12 -24.26 -28.14
CA LEU A 151 -23.91 -23.21 -27.50
C LEU A 151 -24.07 -23.45 -25.99
N LYS A 152 -24.25 -24.70 -25.58
CA LYS A 152 -24.31 -25.05 -24.13
C LYS A 152 -22.97 -24.95 -23.44
N GLU A 153 -21.86 -25.19 -24.10
CA GLU A 153 -20.52 -24.98 -23.56
C GLU A 153 -20.24 -23.50 -23.29
N GLY A 154 -20.72 -22.61 -24.16
CA GLY A 154 -20.70 -21.16 -23.92
C GLY A 154 -21.60 -20.71 -22.77
N LEU A 155 -22.73 -21.40 -22.53
CA LEU A 155 -23.63 -21.15 -21.39
C LEU A 155 -23.15 -21.81 -20.08
N LEU A 156 -22.28 -22.82 -20.16
CA LEU A 156 -21.67 -23.55 -19.06
C LEU A 156 -20.32 -22.94 -18.62
N LYS A 157 -19.83 -21.87 -19.25
CA LYS A 157 -18.81 -21.03 -18.63
C LYS A 157 -19.34 -20.65 -17.28
N ASP A 158 -18.60 -21.07 -16.26
CA ASP A 158 -18.99 -21.03 -14.89
C ASP A 158 -19.46 -19.63 -14.49
N ARG A 159 -20.76 -19.48 -14.27
CA ARG A 159 -21.38 -18.20 -13.87
C ARG A 159 -20.86 -17.73 -12.51
N PHE A 160 -20.27 -18.64 -11.74
CA PHE A 160 -19.80 -18.40 -10.39
C PHE A 160 -18.29 -18.18 -10.32
N ASN A 161 -17.51 -18.70 -11.27
CA ASN A 161 -16.08 -18.50 -11.41
C ASN A 161 -15.78 -17.56 -12.59
N PHE A 162 -16.62 -16.56 -12.80
CA PHE A 162 -16.31 -15.49 -13.74
C PHE A 162 -15.07 -14.78 -13.21
N GLU A 163 -13.92 -15.22 -13.74
CA GLU A 163 -12.65 -14.59 -13.46
C GLU A 163 -12.39 -14.54 -11.95
N ASN A 164 -11.92 -15.66 -11.42
CA ASN A 164 -11.39 -15.80 -10.04
C ASN A 164 -10.38 -14.71 -9.66
N GLU A 165 -10.32 -13.62 -10.38
CA GLU A 165 -9.21 -12.74 -10.45
C GLU A 165 -9.58 -11.29 -10.23
N SER A 166 -10.85 -10.96 -10.21
CA SER A 166 -11.32 -9.62 -10.00
C SER A 166 -12.61 -9.57 -9.18
N PHE A 167 -12.77 -8.53 -8.44
CA PHE A 167 -13.92 -8.24 -7.61
C PHE A 167 -14.39 -6.81 -7.86
N GLU A 168 -15.61 -6.50 -7.43
CA GLU A 168 -16.14 -5.15 -7.54
C GLU A 168 -15.36 -4.20 -6.63
N GLN A 169 -14.92 -3.06 -7.19
CA GLN A 169 -14.13 -2.06 -6.49
C GLN A 169 -14.84 -0.70 -6.56
N CYS A 170 -14.40 0.24 -5.72
CA CYS A 170 -15.05 1.54 -5.61
C CYS A 170 -14.94 2.34 -6.91
N GLN A 171 -16.07 2.72 -7.51
CA GLN A 171 -16.13 3.52 -8.73
C GLN A 171 -16.30 5.01 -8.44
N GLU A 172 -16.82 5.36 -7.26
CA GLU A 172 -17.12 6.72 -6.88
C GLU A 172 -15.92 7.42 -6.26
N LEU A 173 -15.73 8.70 -6.60
CA LEU A 173 -14.75 9.56 -5.95
C LEU A 173 -15.30 10.02 -4.59
N GLN A 174 -14.61 9.64 -3.52
CA GLN A 174 -14.93 10.06 -2.15
C GLN A 174 -13.91 11.10 -1.68
N GLU A 175 -14.07 12.33 -2.12
CA GLU A 175 -13.16 13.41 -1.79
C GLU A 175 -13.64 14.20 -0.58
N ASN A 176 -12.68 14.54 0.31
CA ASN A 176 -12.87 15.51 1.38
C ASN A 176 -11.59 16.36 1.55
N LYS A 177 -11.63 17.28 2.51
CA LYS A 177 -10.51 18.20 2.78
C LYS A 177 -9.20 17.53 3.22
N TYR A 178 -9.21 16.23 3.51
CA TYR A 178 -8.05 15.48 4.01
C TYR A 178 -7.70 14.28 3.13
N SER A 179 -8.65 13.78 2.34
CA SER A 179 -8.51 12.54 1.60
C SER A 179 -7.37 12.58 0.57
N VAL A 180 -6.82 11.41 0.28
CA VAL A 180 -5.97 11.15 -0.89
C VAL A 180 -6.70 10.18 -1.80
N ASN A 181 -6.92 10.58 -3.04
CA ASN A 181 -7.70 9.85 -4.01
C ASN A 181 -6.82 9.52 -5.22
N ILE A 182 -6.69 8.24 -5.53
CA ILE A 182 -5.86 7.74 -6.63
C ILE A 182 -6.79 7.20 -7.73
N PRO A 183 -6.75 7.76 -8.94
CA PRO A 183 -7.55 7.25 -10.06
C PRO A 183 -7.06 5.88 -10.48
N MET A 184 -7.98 4.96 -10.75
CA MET A 184 -7.65 3.59 -11.08
C MET A 184 -8.48 3.02 -12.22
N ARG A 185 -7.93 2.00 -12.86
CA ARG A 185 -8.65 1.05 -13.72
C ARG A 185 -8.53 -0.35 -13.16
N TYR A 186 -9.63 -1.07 -13.17
CA TYR A 186 -9.69 -2.46 -12.77
C TYR A 186 -10.55 -3.27 -13.72
N TYR A 187 -10.33 -4.57 -13.75
CA TYR A 187 -11.08 -5.50 -14.58
C TYR A 187 -12.15 -6.18 -13.75
N TYR A 188 -13.41 -6.15 -14.22
CA TYR A 188 -14.52 -6.79 -13.54
C TYR A 188 -15.63 -7.15 -14.53
N LYS A 189 -16.13 -8.40 -14.45
CA LYS A 189 -17.19 -8.95 -15.33
C LYS A 189 -16.90 -8.71 -16.82
N GLY A 190 -15.70 -9.06 -17.28
CA GLY A 190 -15.32 -9.00 -18.69
C GLY A 190 -15.02 -7.60 -19.22
N LYS A 191 -14.98 -6.56 -18.37
CA LYS A 191 -14.79 -5.16 -18.80
C LYS A 191 -13.81 -4.42 -17.90
N PHE A 192 -13.03 -3.51 -18.50
CA PHE A 192 -12.27 -2.53 -17.74
C PHE A 192 -13.20 -1.42 -17.24
N ARG A 193 -13.11 -1.13 -15.96
CA ARG A 193 -13.88 -0.07 -15.29
C ARG A 193 -12.93 0.95 -14.70
N LYS A 194 -13.37 2.19 -14.68
CA LYS A 194 -12.68 3.27 -13.95
C LYS A 194 -13.21 3.32 -12.52
N GLY A 195 -12.34 3.73 -11.60
CA GLY A 195 -12.68 3.88 -10.20
C GLY A 195 -11.64 4.70 -9.46
N TRP A 196 -11.73 4.64 -8.14
CA TRP A 196 -10.87 5.41 -7.24
C TRP A 196 -10.44 4.57 -6.05
N VAL A 197 -9.15 4.64 -5.73
CA VAL A 197 -8.67 4.24 -4.41
C VAL A 197 -8.83 5.45 -3.50
N ASN A 198 -9.77 5.37 -2.58
CA ASN A 198 -10.14 6.47 -1.69
C ASN A 198 -9.53 6.26 -0.30
N ILE A 199 -8.48 6.99 0.02
CA ILE A 199 -7.95 7.09 1.38
C ILE A 199 -8.66 8.27 2.03
N VAL A 200 -9.88 8.03 2.50
CA VAL A 200 -10.78 9.05 3.02
C VAL A 200 -10.26 9.65 4.32
N ASN A 201 -9.64 8.83 5.16
CA ASN A 201 -9.06 9.25 6.43
C ASN A 201 -7.57 8.86 6.50
N PRO A 202 -6.67 9.73 6.04
CA PRO A 202 -5.22 9.48 6.08
C PRO A 202 -4.65 9.50 7.51
N PHE A 203 -5.40 10.01 8.50
CA PHE A 203 -4.99 10.03 9.91
C PHE A 203 -5.01 8.67 10.60
N ARG A 204 -5.50 7.63 9.93
CA ARG A 204 -5.38 6.24 10.36
C ARG A 204 -4.04 5.59 10.01
N GLY A 205 -3.11 6.36 9.44
CA GLY A 205 -1.87 5.84 8.90
C GLY A 205 -2.05 5.09 7.59
N THR A 206 -1.00 5.06 6.80
CA THR A 206 -0.96 4.38 5.50
C THR A 206 0.36 3.64 5.35
N TRP A 207 0.30 2.33 5.16
CA TRP A 207 1.43 1.54 4.70
C TRP A 207 1.58 1.62 3.19
N VAL A 208 2.79 1.88 2.74
CA VAL A 208 3.18 1.90 1.33
C VAL A 208 4.20 0.81 1.10
N VAL A 209 3.75 -0.33 0.59
CA VAL A 209 4.57 -1.55 0.47
C VAL A 209 4.95 -1.80 -0.99
N GLY A 210 6.08 -2.43 -1.23
CA GLY A 210 6.43 -2.95 -2.55
C GLY A 210 7.93 -2.90 -2.85
N THR A 211 8.36 -3.83 -3.68
CA THR A 211 9.76 -3.96 -4.12
C THR A 211 10.26 -2.73 -4.89
N PRO A 212 11.59 -2.55 -4.99
CA PRO A 212 12.17 -1.54 -5.87
C PRO A 212 11.63 -1.68 -7.30
N GLY A 213 11.25 -0.56 -7.92
CA GLY A 213 10.69 -0.56 -9.27
C GLY A 213 9.19 -0.91 -9.37
N SER A 214 8.51 -1.26 -8.29
CA SER A 214 7.05 -1.47 -8.28
C SER A 214 6.22 -0.21 -8.55
N GLY A 215 6.86 0.97 -8.51
CA GLY A 215 6.19 2.25 -8.72
C GLY A 215 5.59 2.88 -7.46
N LYS A 216 6.00 2.47 -6.25
CA LYS A 216 5.53 3.04 -4.96
C LYS A 216 5.51 4.56 -4.95
N THR A 217 6.65 5.16 -5.25
CA THR A 217 6.84 6.61 -5.18
C THR A 217 5.86 7.32 -6.10
N PHE A 218 5.82 6.94 -7.37
CA PHE A 218 4.94 7.53 -8.38
C PHE A 218 3.46 7.28 -8.11
N SER A 219 3.09 6.03 -7.81
CA SER A 219 1.69 5.63 -7.71
C SER A 219 1.03 5.99 -6.39
N ILE A 220 1.83 6.16 -5.30
CA ILE A 220 1.27 6.31 -3.95
C ILE A 220 1.83 7.55 -3.26
N ILE A 221 3.15 7.71 -3.17
CA ILE A 221 3.78 8.80 -2.39
C ILE A 221 3.53 10.17 -3.03
N GLU A 222 3.72 10.29 -4.33
CA GLU A 222 3.47 11.55 -5.04
C GLU A 222 2.02 12.04 -4.95
N PRO A 223 0.99 11.20 -5.08
CA PRO A 223 -0.40 11.59 -4.78
C PRO A 223 -0.59 12.19 -3.39
N PHE A 224 0.09 11.67 -2.35
CA PHE A 224 0.05 12.27 -1.01
C PHE A 224 0.69 13.67 -1.02
N ILE A 225 1.87 13.82 -1.61
CA ILE A 225 2.56 15.11 -1.70
C ILE A 225 1.68 16.12 -2.46
N ARG A 226 1.20 15.75 -3.63
CA ARG A 226 0.41 16.60 -4.51
C ARG A 226 -0.89 17.06 -3.85
N GLN A 227 -1.65 16.13 -3.29
CA GLN A 227 -2.98 16.44 -2.76
C GLN A 227 -2.93 17.09 -1.38
N HIS A 228 -2.07 16.63 -0.46
CA HIS A 228 -1.94 17.24 0.85
C HIS A 228 -1.37 18.66 0.76
N SER A 229 -0.39 18.90 -0.12
CA SER A 229 0.10 20.26 -0.39
C SER A 229 -1.01 21.18 -0.89
N ALA A 230 -1.87 20.69 -1.80
CA ALA A 230 -3.01 21.45 -2.34
C ALA A 230 -4.15 21.66 -1.32
N LYS A 231 -4.22 20.83 -0.25
CA LYS A 231 -5.23 20.88 0.81
C LYS A 231 -4.77 21.60 2.07
N GLY A 232 -3.62 22.28 2.03
CA GLY A 232 -3.14 23.14 3.12
C GLY A 232 -2.55 22.40 4.32
N PHE A 233 -2.00 21.21 4.10
CA PHE A 233 -1.22 20.51 5.12
C PHE A 233 0.17 21.15 5.28
N ALA A 234 0.71 21.14 6.50
CA ALA A 234 2.15 21.17 6.70
C ALA A 234 2.73 19.80 6.30
N MET A 235 3.92 19.81 5.72
CA MET A 235 4.49 18.58 5.14
C MET A 235 5.83 18.25 5.81
N VAL A 236 6.03 16.97 6.13
CA VAL A 236 7.32 16.41 6.55
C VAL A 236 7.61 15.23 5.62
N VAL A 237 8.67 15.34 4.84
CA VAL A 237 9.02 14.30 3.87
C VAL A 237 10.46 13.84 4.11
N TYR A 238 10.63 12.55 4.33
CA TYR A 238 11.93 11.90 4.36
C TYR A 238 12.27 11.38 2.98
N ASP A 239 13.31 11.94 2.39
CA ASP A 239 13.80 11.61 1.05
C ASP A 239 15.04 10.73 1.15
N TYR A 240 14.87 9.42 0.97
CA TYR A 240 15.96 8.44 1.06
C TYR A 240 17.02 8.65 -0.02
N LYS A 241 16.63 9.16 -1.18
CA LYS A 241 17.51 9.43 -2.32
C LYS A 241 17.42 10.90 -2.73
N PHE A 242 17.90 11.78 -1.85
CA PHE A 242 17.93 13.20 -2.15
C PHE A 242 18.66 13.47 -3.50
N PRO A 243 18.12 14.32 -4.41
CA PRO A 243 16.98 15.23 -4.23
C PRO A 243 15.64 14.77 -4.87
N THR A 244 15.38 13.48 -4.94
CA THR A 244 14.25 12.94 -5.74
C THR A 244 12.87 13.44 -5.27
N LEU A 245 12.54 13.27 -4.00
CA LEU A 245 11.28 13.77 -3.44
C LEU A 245 11.37 15.26 -3.11
N ALA A 246 12.56 15.76 -2.81
CA ALA A 246 12.81 17.16 -2.53
C ALA A 246 12.34 18.07 -3.68
N GLN A 247 12.68 17.72 -4.91
CA GLN A 247 12.30 18.47 -6.11
C GLN A 247 10.78 18.54 -6.26
N LYS A 248 10.10 17.39 -6.07
CA LYS A 248 8.64 17.29 -6.18
C LYS A 248 7.93 18.06 -5.08
N LEU A 249 8.39 17.91 -3.84
CA LEU A 249 7.84 18.62 -2.69
C LEU A 249 7.99 20.14 -2.85
N TYR A 250 9.17 20.61 -3.28
CA TYR A 250 9.43 22.04 -3.46
C TYR A 250 8.58 22.63 -4.60
N TYR A 251 8.44 21.89 -5.69
CA TYR A 251 7.56 22.29 -6.79
C TYR A 251 6.12 22.47 -6.32
N HIS A 252 5.53 21.47 -5.66
CA HIS A 252 4.16 21.55 -5.17
C HIS A 252 3.99 22.63 -4.09
N TYR A 253 4.99 22.83 -3.23
CA TYR A 253 5.00 23.94 -2.29
C TYR A 253 4.90 25.29 -3.03
N LYS A 254 5.72 25.52 -4.04
CA LYS A 254 5.75 26.78 -4.78
C LYS A 254 4.48 27.05 -5.58
N ILE A 255 3.97 26.05 -6.29
CA ILE A 255 2.73 26.18 -7.06
C ILE A 255 1.53 26.46 -6.13
N ASN A 256 1.41 25.70 -5.06
CA ASN A 256 0.31 25.88 -4.10
C ASN A 256 0.47 27.16 -3.27
N GLN A 257 1.70 27.63 -3.02
CA GLN A 257 1.96 28.93 -2.41
C GLN A 257 1.45 30.07 -3.30
N LYS A 258 1.75 30.03 -4.60
CA LYS A 258 1.23 31.00 -5.58
C LYS A 258 -0.31 30.97 -5.67
N ALA A 259 -0.89 29.79 -5.51
CA ALA A 259 -2.35 29.60 -5.52
C ALA A 259 -3.03 29.92 -4.17
N GLY A 260 -2.29 30.36 -3.15
CA GLY A 260 -2.84 30.66 -1.81
C GLY A 260 -3.37 29.46 -1.04
N LYS A 261 -2.96 28.24 -1.40
CA LYS A 261 -3.41 26.98 -0.78
C LYS A 261 -2.51 26.52 0.37
N VAL A 262 -1.26 26.95 0.40
CA VAL A 262 -0.33 26.68 1.49
C VAL A 262 -0.69 27.57 2.69
N PRO A 263 -0.55 27.07 3.95
CA PRO A 263 -0.80 27.89 5.14
C PRO A 263 -0.03 29.22 5.10
N GLN A 264 -0.68 30.29 5.57
CA GLN A 264 -0.08 31.62 5.56
C GLN A 264 1.22 31.65 6.40
N GLY A 265 2.27 32.26 5.88
CA GLY A 265 3.57 32.33 6.56
C GLY A 265 4.39 31.03 6.55
N CYS A 266 3.91 29.99 5.87
CA CYS A 266 4.60 28.70 5.82
C CYS A 266 5.97 28.82 5.16
N LYS A 267 6.99 28.29 5.84
CA LYS A 267 8.38 28.25 5.37
C LYS A 267 8.74 26.88 4.84
N PHE A 268 9.67 26.83 3.90
CA PHE A 268 10.25 25.59 3.38
C PHE A 268 11.64 25.40 3.98
N ASN A 269 11.86 24.26 4.65
CA ASN A 269 13.10 23.94 5.31
C ASN A 269 13.61 22.58 4.85
N ILE A 270 14.93 22.43 4.80
CA ILE A 270 15.62 21.18 4.47
C ILE A 270 16.66 20.91 5.55
N ILE A 271 16.80 19.64 5.92
CA ILE A 271 17.92 19.14 6.73
C ILE A 271 18.67 18.14 5.88
N ASN A 272 19.96 18.41 5.65
CA ASN A 272 20.82 17.58 4.82
C ASN A 272 22.24 17.53 5.41
N PHE A 273 22.61 16.39 5.98
CA PHE A 273 23.92 16.17 6.59
C PHE A 273 25.04 15.88 5.60
N VAL A 274 24.74 15.64 4.33
CA VAL A 274 25.73 15.42 3.27
C VAL A 274 26.11 16.74 2.61
N ASP A 275 25.11 17.50 2.19
CA ASP A 275 25.34 18.79 1.54
C ASP A 275 24.74 19.93 2.38
N VAL A 276 25.58 20.46 3.26
CA VAL A 276 25.20 21.50 4.24
C VAL A 276 24.70 22.79 3.59
N GLU A 277 24.97 23.02 2.29
CA GLU A 277 24.47 24.19 1.59
C GLU A 277 22.94 24.19 1.47
N TYR A 278 22.35 23.00 1.37
CA TYR A 278 20.89 22.84 1.34
C TYR A 278 20.28 22.74 2.74
N SER A 279 21.08 22.65 3.82
CA SER A 279 20.55 22.42 5.16
C SER A 279 20.27 23.72 5.90
N ARG A 280 19.18 23.73 6.68
CA ARG A 280 18.97 24.65 7.78
C ARG A 280 19.69 24.13 9.02
N LEU A 281 20.00 25.04 9.95
CA LEU A 281 20.46 24.66 11.28
C LEU A 281 19.27 24.21 12.12
N VAL A 282 19.47 23.17 12.90
CA VAL A 282 18.43 22.62 13.79
C VAL A 282 19.04 22.12 15.08
N ASN A 283 18.43 22.44 16.20
CA ASN A 283 18.83 21.89 17.48
C ASN A 283 17.71 21.08 18.12
N PRO A 284 17.75 19.72 18.08
CA PRO A 284 16.73 18.87 18.68
C PRO A 284 16.83 18.72 20.20
N ILE A 285 17.89 19.26 20.84
CA ILE A 285 18.21 19.11 22.29
C ILE A 285 18.01 20.43 23.04
N GLN A 286 17.23 21.34 22.52
CA GLN A 286 16.95 22.60 23.21
C GLN A 286 16.18 22.38 24.53
N GLN A 287 16.38 23.23 25.48
CA GLN A 287 15.69 23.23 26.77
C GLN A 287 14.16 23.18 26.63
N LYS A 288 13.59 23.89 25.65
CA LYS A 288 12.16 23.90 25.39
C LYS A 288 11.61 22.50 24.99
N TYR A 289 12.47 21.57 24.57
CA TYR A 289 12.12 20.20 24.19
C TYR A 289 12.38 19.20 25.32
N ILE A 290 13.32 19.48 26.21
CA ILE A 290 13.78 18.59 27.29
C ILE A 290 13.54 19.28 28.64
N GLY A 291 12.31 19.14 29.13
CA GLY A 291 11.92 19.81 30.38
C GLY A 291 12.19 19.02 31.66
N ASN A 292 12.60 17.74 31.54
CA ASN A 292 12.87 16.88 32.70
C ASN A 292 13.81 15.71 32.34
N LEU A 293 14.27 15.01 33.35
CA LEU A 293 15.19 13.87 33.20
C LEU A 293 14.62 12.73 32.34
N ALA A 294 13.30 12.48 32.41
CA ALA A 294 12.67 11.44 31.60
C ALA A 294 12.73 11.75 30.09
N ALA A 295 12.57 13.03 29.71
CA ALA A 295 12.72 13.47 28.33
C ALA A 295 14.17 13.37 27.82
N ALA A 296 15.17 13.61 28.74
CA ALA A 296 16.57 13.38 28.43
C ALA A 296 16.87 11.88 28.21
N SER A 297 16.35 11.02 29.08
CA SER A 297 16.48 9.55 28.95
C SER A 297 15.85 9.04 27.68
N GLU A 298 14.64 9.48 27.32
CA GLU A 298 13.97 9.11 26.06
C GLU A 298 14.78 9.56 24.83
N THR A 299 15.43 10.71 24.90
CA THR A 299 16.27 11.23 23.82
C THR A 299 17.55 10.39 23.66
N ALA A 300 18.17 10.02 24.77
CA ALA A 300 19.34 9.15 24.78
C ALA A 300 19.05 7.75 24.26
N GLU A 301 17.94 7.16 24.72
CA GLU A 301 17.45 5.85 24.26
C GLU A 301 17.22 5.86 22.75
N THR A 302 16.46 6.83 22.24
CA THR A 302 16.18 6.99 20.81
C THR A 302 17.47 7.05 19.97
N LEU A 303 18.44 7.82 20.41
CA LEU A 303 19.70 7.98 19.69
C LEU A 303 20.50 6.67 19.68
N LEU A 304 20.65 6.04 20.83
CA LEU A 304 21.43 4.79 20.94
C LEU A 304 20.78 3.62 20.21
N GLU A 305 19.46 3.45 20.30
CA GLU A 305 18.73 2.42 19.55
C GLU A 305 18.88 2.63 18.04
N SER A 306 18.82 3.88 17.56
CA SER A 306 19.01 4.20 16.15
C SER A 306 20.42 3.87 15.66
N LEU A 307 21.43 4.03 16.51
CA LEU A 307 22.84 3.69 16.20
C LEU A 307 23.13 2.18 16.28
N GLN A 308 22.34 1.45 17.06
CA GLN A 308 22.44 0.00 17.23
C GLN A 308 21.59 -0.80 16.27
N LYS A 309 20.86 -0.15 15.39
CA LYS A 309 19.98 -0.76 14.39
C LYS A 309 20.55 -2.04 13.80
N GLY A 310 19.76 -3.11 13.75
CA GLY A 310 20.15 -4.41 13.18
C GLY A 310 20.97 -5.32 14.10
N LYS A 311 21.28 -4.92 15.35
CA LYS A 311 21.83 -5.85 16.34
C LYS A 311 20.70 -6.68 16.94
N LYS A 312 20.81 -8.00 16.83
CA LYS A 312 19.80 -8.94 17.33
C LYS A 312 19.54 -8.78 18.82
N GLU A 313 18.28 -8.77 19.24
CA GLU A 313 17.82 -9.04 20.59
C GLU A 313 18.28 -10.46 21.00
N GLY A 314 19.50 -10.60 21.47
CA GLY A 314 20.04 -11.91 21.81
C GLY A 314 21.28 -11.85 22.69
N GLY A 315 21.65 -10.65 23.15
CA GLY A 315 22.68 -10.47 24.15
C GLY A 315 22.20 -10.95 25.52
N GLY A 316 23.03 -11.71 26.22
CA GLY A 316 22.76 -12.12 27.60
C GLY A 316 22.55 -10.90 28.51
N GLY A 317 22.11 -11.13 29.74
CA GLY A 317 21.81 -10.04 30.70
C GLY A 317 22.93 -8.99 30.93
N SER A 318 24.19 -9.34 30.61
CA SER A 318 25.33 -8.41 30.60
C SER A 318 25.21 -7.33 29.52
N ASP A 319 24.81 -7.69 28.28
CA ASP A 319 24.69 -6.72 27.18
C ASP A 319 23.58 -5.72 27.43
N GLN A 320 22.47 -6.15 27.99
CA GLN A 320 21.37 -5.28 28.38
C GLN A 320 21.77 -4.29 29.49
N PHE A 321 22.58 -4.76 30.45
CA PHE A 321 23.12 -3.90 31.50
C PHE A 321 24.03 -2.79 30.94
N PHE A 322 24.95 -3.12 30.02
CA PHE A 322 25.83 -2.14 29.39
C PHE A 322 25.06 -1.15 28.51
N GLN A 323 24.04 -1.61 27.77
CA GLN A 323 23.18 -0.73 26.99
C GLN A 323 22.40 0.25 27.87
N THR A 324 21.74 -0.22 28.92
CA THR A 324 21.01 0.63 29.86
C THR A 324 21.92 1.63 30.55
N SER A 325 23.14 1.21 30.89
CA SER A 325 24.16 2.11 31.46
C SER A 325 24.56 3.19 30.46
N ALA A 326 24.80 2.85 29.20
CA ALA A 326 25.13 3.83 28.16
C ALA A 326 23.99 4.86 27.95
N VAL A 327 22.72 4.41 27.97
CA VAL A 327 21.55 5.31 27.92
C VAL A 327 21.53 6.26 29.11
N ASN A 328 21.71 5.75 30.34
CA ASN A 328 21.69 6.56 31.54
C ASN A 328 22.81 7.59 31.54
N PHE A 329 24.00 7.21 31.09
CA PHE A 329 25.13 8.14 31.01
C PHE A 329 24.93 9.26 29.99
N LEU A 330 24.44 8.90 28.79
CA LEU A 330 24.09 9.89 27.77
C LEU A 330 22.94 10.79 28.22
N ALA A 331 21.95 10.26 28.92
CA ALA A 331 20.85 11.01 29.48
C ALA A 331 21.34 12.01 30.54
N ALA A 332 22.30 11.59 31.38
CA ALA A 332 22.97 12.48 32.36
C ALA A 332 23.67 13.64 31.66
N CYS A 333 24.43 13.36 30.60
CA CYS A 333 25.09 14.40 29.81
C CYS A 333 24.10 15.36 29.17
N ILE A 334 23.06 14.82 28.49
CA ILE A 334 22.02 15.65 27.86
C ILE A 334 21.35 16.56 28.90
N TYR A 335 20.93 15.99 30.03
CA TYR A 335 20.21 16.73 31.04
C TYR A 335 21.11 17.82 31.69
N PHE A 336 22.39 17.49 31.96
CA PHE A 336 23.36 18.46 32.43
C PHE A 336 23.49 19.66 31.48
N PHE A 337 23.71 19.41 30.18
CA PHE A 337 23.86 20.47 29.19
C PHE A 337 22.61 21.32 29.01
N VAL A 338 21.43 20.70 29.08
CA VAL A 338 20.14 21.40 29.02
C VAL A 338 19.95 22.36 30.21
N ASN A 339 20.38 21.96 31.40
CA ASN A 339 20.23 22.72 32.60
C ASN A 339 21.47 23.58 32.94
N TYR A 340 22.58 23.42 32.20
CA TYR A 340 23.82 24.14 32.47
C TYR A 340 23.60 25.65 32.48
N LYS A 341 23.96 26.29 33.60
CA LYS A 341 23.90 27.73 33.79
C LYS A 341 25.32 28.25 33.78
N LYS A 342 25.67 28.98 32.71
CA LYS A 342 26.88 29.82 32.78
C LYS A 342 26.60 30.92 33.79
N VAL A 343 27.46 31.10 34.78
CA VAL A 343 27.40 32.30 35.62
C VAL A 343 27.86 33.47 34.74
N PRO A 344 26.97 34.37 34.38
CA PRO A 344 27.34 35.47 33.51
C PRO A 344 28.23 36.44 34.29
N TYR A 345 29.24 36.96 33.59
CA TYR A 345 30.06 38.05 34.11
C TYR A 345 29.71 39.34 33.37
N ASP A 346 29.80 40.45 34.04
CA ASP A 346 29.74 41.76 33.40
C ASP A 346 30.99 42.03 32.54
N LYS A 347 31.00 43.12 31.78
CA LYS A 347 32.15 43.53 30.94
C LYS A 347 33.45 43.71 31.70
N ASN A 348 33.38 43.85 33.03
CA ASN A 348 34.52 44.05 33.92
C ASN A 348 34.94 42.72 34.61
N GLY A 349 34.30 41.61 34.32
CA GLY A 349 34.62 40.34 34.92
C GLY A 349 33.96 40.08 36.29
N ASN A 350 33.00 40.90 36.71
CA ASN A 350 32.25 40.66 37.95
C ASN A 350 31.07 39.75 37.70
N PRO A 351 30.76 38.81 38.63
CA PRO A 351 29.65 37.88 38.48
C PRO A 351 28.30 38.60 38.50
N LEU A 352 27.41 38.29 37.57
CA LEU A 352 26.03 38.73 37.58
C LEU A 352 25.21 37.87 38.53
N ILE A 353 24.25 38.46 39.24
CA ILE A 353 23.42 37.77 40.24
C ILE A 353 22.03 37.52 39.68
N ALA A 354 21.63 36.25 39.65
CA ALA A 354 20.27 35.86 39.24
C ALA A 354 19.29 36.06 40.41
N GLU A 355 18.15 36.67 40.11
CA GLU A 355 17.05 36.73 41.07
C GLU A 355 16.40 35.34 41.15
N MET A 356 16.28 34.84 42.39
CA MET A 356 15.65 33.54 42.65
C MET A 356 14.31 33.76 43.35
N THR A 357 13.30 33.04 42.91
CA THR A 357 12.00 32.96 43.58
C THR A 357 11.75 31.54 44.03
N THR A 358 10.88 31.35 45.02
CA THR A 358 10.49 30.03 45.49
C THR A 358 9.25 29.58 44.75
N GLU A 359 9.31 28.44 44.08
CA GLU A 359 8.16 27.88 43.35
C GLU A 359 7.06 27.48 44.37
N PRO A 360 5.83 28.00 44.24
CA PRO A 360 4.79 27.79 45.25
C PRO A 360 4.42 26.31 45.52
N LYS A 361 4.62 25.43 44.55
CA LYS A 361 4.24 24.00 44.66
C LYS A 361 5.39 23.11 45.19
N THR A 362 6.62 23.41 44.88
CA THR A 362 7.76 22.54 45.19
C THR A 362 8.65 23.10 46.29
N HIS A 363 8.44 24.35 46.68
CA HIS A 363 9.29 25.10 47.59
C HIS A 363 10.79 25.16 47.20
N ARG A 364 11.07 24.91 45.91
CA ARG A 364 12.43 24.94 45.36
C ARG A 364 12.76 26.35 44.83
N PRO A 365 14.00 26.81 44.96
CA PRO A 365 14.42 28.05 44.36
C PRO A 365 14.40 27.92 42.82
N LYS A 366 13.73 28.87 42.17
CA LYS A 366 13.64 28.95 40.72
C LYS A 366 14.06 30.34 40.26
N PRO A 367 14.91 30.47 39.21
CA PRO A 367 15.27 31.79 38.71
C PRO A 367 14.04 32.47 38.08
N THR A 368 13.88 33.76 38.40
CA THR A 368 12.81 34.61 37.85
C THR A 368 13.06 34.96 36.39
N GLY A 369 14.27 34.76 35.88
CA GLY A 369 14.75 35.25 34.61
C GLY A 369 15.36 36.64 34.63
N ARG A 370 15.32 37.31 35.77
CA ARG A 370 15.95 38.62 35.97
C ARG A 370 17.38 38.46 36.50
N VAL A 371 18.26 39.28 36.01
CA VAL A 371 19.67 39.27 36.37
C VAL A 371 20.13 40.67 36.74
N PHE A 372 20.92 40.74 37.77
CA PHE A 372 21.44 41.98 38.29
C PHE A 372 22.97 42.00 38.25
N ASP A 373 23.55 43.13 37.97
CA ASP A 373 24.99 43.36 38.13
C ASP A 373 25.37 43.51 39.59
N HIS A 374 26.67 43.63 39.88
CA HIS A 374 27.20 43.83 41.20
C HIS A 374 26.74 45.14 41.88
N THR A 375 26.15 46.07 41.09
CA THR A 375 25.56 47.30 41.57
C THR A 375 24.09 47.21 41.87
N GLY A 376 23.46 46.07 41.61
CA GLY A 376 22.02 45.83 41.74
C GLY A 376 21.20 46.36 40.57
N ARG A 377 21.82 46.65 39.43
CA ARG A 377 21.15 47.10 38.22
C ARG A 377 20.73 45.89 37.39
N GLU A 378 19.48 45.86 36.96
CA GLU A 378 18.98 44.79 36.08
C GLU A 378 19.66 44.84 34.71
N VAL A 379 20.18 43.68 34.29
CA VAL A 379 20.88 43.50 33.03
C VAL A 379 20.14 42.44 32.21
N GLU A 380 20.01 42.65 30.90
CA GLU A 380 19.40 41.64 30.03
C GLU A 380 20.20 40.31 30.09
N PRO A 381 19.52 39.19 30.35
CA PRO A 381 20.18 37.91 30.51
C PRO A 381 20.51 37.30 29.14
N GLU A 382 21.68 37.61 28.61
CA GLU A 382 22.07 37.11 27.30
C GLU A 382 22.34 35.60 27.23
N TYR A 383 22.55 34.88 28.35
CA TYR A 383 23.07 33.50 28.29
C TYR A 383 22.65 32.62 29.46
N TRP A 384 21.40 32.22 29.51
CA TRP A 384 20.95 31.49 30.68
C TRP A 384 21.03 29.99 30.55
N LEU A 385 20.02 29.32 30.55
CA LEU A 385 19.90 27.89 30.58
C LEU A 385 20.21 27.30 29.20
N GLY A 386 21.02 26.25 29.18
CA GLY A 386 21.27 25.48 27.99
C GLY A 386 22.12 26.17 26.92
N LYS A 387 23.02 27.07 27.27
CA LYS A 387 23.93 27.73 26.32
C LYS A 387 24.65 26.75 25.39
N TYR A 388 25.01 25.58 25.92
CA TYR A 388 25.71 24.52 25.22
C TYR A 388 24.83 23.28 25.00
N SER A 389 23.51 23.44 25.08
CA SER A 389 22.54 22.37 24.94
C SER A 389 22.35 22.05 23.49
N ASP A 390 23.36 21.45 22.88
CA ASP A 390 23.29 20.89 21.50
C ASP A 390 24.12 19.61 21.39
N MET A 391 23.91 18.87 20.32
CA MET A 391 24.60 17.60 20.12
C MET A 391 26.14 17.77 19.97
N PRO A 392 26.67 18.75 19.21
CA PRO A 392 28.10 18.97 19.09
C PRO A 392 28.84 19.12 20.41
N HIS A 393 28.31 19.93 21.33
CA HIS A 393 28.94 20.13 22.64
C HIS A 393 28.90 18.85 23.51
N ILE A 394 27.79 18.12 23.47
CA ILE A 394 27.67 16.83 24.18
C ILE A 394 28.67 15.81 23.61
N LEU A 395 28.77 15.68 22.26
CA LEU A 395 29.73 14.77 21.63
C LEU A 395 31.19 15.16 21.98
N SER A 396 31.51 16.45 21.96
CA SER A 396 32.83 16.94 22.37
C SER A 396 33.13 16.63 23.81
N PHE A 397 32.17 16.80 24.72
CA PHE A 397 32.29 16.49 26.15
C PHE A 397 32.51 14.99 26.40
N LEU A 398 31.78 14.11 25.68
CA LEU A 398 31.91 12.66 25.77
C LEU A 398 33.30 12.15 25.37
N ASN A 399 34.08 12.91 24.60
CA ASN A 399 35.44 12.55 24.20
C ASN A 399 36.53 12.88 25.26
N LEU A 400 36.18 13.53 26.36
CA LEU A 400 37.09 13.85 27.45
C LEU A 400 37.42 12.61 28.31
N ASP A 401 38.39 12.73 29.18
CA ASP A 401 38.69 11.67 30.16
C ASP A 401 37.53 11.51 31.17
N TYR A 402 37.38 10.30 31.68
CA TYR A 402 36.27 9.95 32.58
C TYR A 402 36.27 10.76 33.86
N GLN A 403 37.47 11.05 34.45
CA GLN A 403 37.58 11.81 35.69
C GLN A 403 37.00 13.20 35.48
N THR A 404 37.41 13.90 34.44
CA THR A 404 36.88 15.22 34.08
C THR A 404 35.39 15.22 33.87
N ILE A 405 34.89 14.21 33.13
CA ILE A 405 33.43 14.10 32.86
C ILE A 405 32.66 13.96 34.17
N PHE A 406 33.05 13.04 35.07
CA PHE A 406 32.36 12.82 36.34
C PHE A 406 32.48 14.04 37.27
N GLU A 407 33.63 14.65 37.36
CA GLU A 407 33.81 15.87 38.15
C GLU A 407 32.87 17.01 37.72
N VAL A 408 32.61 17.11 36.45
CA VAL A 408 31.66 18.09 35.89
C VAL A 408 30.23 17.70 36.18
N LEU A 409 29.83 16.46 35.86
CA LEU A 409 28.46 15.99 36.04
C LEU A 409 28.00 15.97 37.50
N GLU A 410 28.92 15.69 38.44
CA GLU A 410 28.66 15.73 39.91
C GLU A 410 28.33 17.12 40.43
N THR A 411 28.60 18.18 39.67
CA THR A 411 28.19 19.55 40.06
C THR A 411 26.68 19.77 40.00
N ASP A 412 25.95 18.89 39.27
CA ASP A 412 24.48 18.93 39.19
C ASP A 412 23.87 17.78 40.03
N PRO A 413 23.25 18.06 41.17
CA PRO A 413 22.67 17.02 42.04
C PRO A 413 21.47 16.32 41.41
N GLU A 414 20.82 16.88 40.41
CA GLU A 414 19.69 16.24 39.71
C GLU A 414 20.15 15.08 38.81
N VAL A 415 21.42 15.10 38.39
CA VAL A 415 22.03 14.06 37.55
C VAL A 415 22.56 12.87 38.38
N ALA A 416 22.82 13.07 39.66
CA ALA A 416 23.42 12.09 40.56
C ALA A 416 22.75 10.69 40.52
N PRO A 417 21.42 10.55 40.48
CA PRO A 417 20.79 9.24 40.42
C PRO A 417 21.19 8.39 39.21
N LEU A 418 21.49 9.02 38.07
CA LEU A 418 21.93 8.34 36.84
C LEU A 418 23.41 7.93 36.91
N LEU A 419 24.20 8.57 37.78
CA LEU A 419 25.63 8.33 37.89
C LEU A 419 26.00 7.25 38.91
N GLY A 420 25.07 6.82 39.76
CA GLY A 420 25.32 5.86 40.85
C GLY A 420 26.11 4.62 40.48
N PRO A 421 25.74 3.88 39.43
CA PRO A 421 26.47 2.69 38.98
C PRO A 421 27.91 2.99 38.58
N PHE A 422 28.16 4.12 37.95
CA PHE A 422 29.47 4.54 37.46
C PHE A 422 30.37 5.02 38.60
N GLN A 423 29.82 5.78 39.55
CA GLN A 423 30.52 6.20 40.74
C GLN A 423 31.00 5.01 41.56
N THR A 424 30.20 3.97 41.67
CA THR A 424 30.57 2.74 42.37
C THR A 424 31.73 2.03 41.65
N ALA A 425 31.70 1.94 40.33
CA ALA A 425 32.80 1.36 39.54
C ALA A 425 34.09 2.19 39.70
N MET A 426 34.03 3.53 39.73
CA MET A 426 35.17 4.39 39.94
C MET A 426 35.76 4.23 41.35
N LYS A 427 34.92 4.24 42.38
CA LYS A 427 35.36 4.06 43.78
C LYS A 427 36.07 2.74 44.02
N ASN A 428 35.55 1.68 43.36
CA ASN A 428 36.14 0.35 43.44
C ASN A 428 37.33 0.14 42.49
N LYS A 429 37.74 1.17 41.73
CA LYS A 429 38.79 1.11 40.71
C LYS A 429 38.55 0.04 39.64
N ALA A 430 37.26 -0.28 39.35
CA ALA A 430 36.85 -1.26 38.35
C ALA A 430 36.83 -0.60 36.97
N MET A 431 38.00 -0.22 36.48
CA MET A 431 38.14 0.54 35.22
C MET A 431 37.64 -0.25 33.99
N GLU A 432 37.83 -1.57 33.97
CA GLU A 432 37.32 -2.43 32.87
C GLU A 432 35.79 -2.41 32.80
N GLN A 433 35.11 -2.40 33.95
CA GLN A 433 33.66 -2.29 34.01
C GLN A 433 33.18 -0.91 33.55
N LEU A 434 33.87 0.14 33.97
CA LEU A 434 33.60 1.52 33.58
C LEU A 434 33.75 1.67 32.05
N GLU A 435 34.85 1.14 31.50
CA GLU A 435 35.11 1.13 30.05
C GLU A 435 34.03 0.37 29.31
N GLY A 436 33.57 -0.78 29.82
CA GLY A 436 32.45 -1.53 29.21
C GLY A 436 31.17 -0.72 29.17
N MET A 437 30.85 0.04 30.26
CA MET A 437 29.63 0.83 30.32
C MET A 437 29.66 2.09 29.42
N ILE A 438 30.80 2.78 29.35
CA ILE A 438 30.92 4.07 28.63
C ILE A 438 31.59 3.91 27.25
N GLY A 439 32.53 2.97 27.13
CA GLY A 439 33.28 2.75 25.90
C GLY A 439 32.35 2.40 24.72
N THR A 440 31.33 1.60 24.98
CA THR A 440 30.31 1.31 23.99
C THR A 440 29.62 2.58 23.47
N LEU A 441 29.25 3.50 24.40
CA LEU A 441 28.65 4.77 24.02
C LEU A 441 29.60 5.60 23.15
N ARG A 442 30.88 5.69 23.53
CA ARG A 442 31.88 6.43 22.76
C ARG A 442 32.07 5.89 21.34
N VAL A 443 32.11 4.58 21.19
CA VAL A 443 32.21 3.95 19.85
C VAL A 443 31.04 4.35 18.98
N TYR A 444 29.84 4.37 19.51
CA TYR A 444 28.66 4.76 18.72
C TYR A 444 28.62 6.26 18.44
N THR A 445 28.87 7.07 19.45
CA THR A 445 28.74 8.54 19.32
C THR A 445 29.88 9.17 18.54
N SER A 446 31.08 8.57 18.53
CA SER A 446 32.22 9.05 17.73
C SER A 446 31.94 9.11 16.24
N ARG A 447 31.08 8.21 15.75
CA ARG A 447 30.66 8.20 14.33
C ARG A 447 29.78 9.41 13.97
N LEU A 448 29.13 10.02 14.95
CA LEU A 448 28.30 11.20 14.75
C LEU A 448 29.10 12.51 14.74
N ALA A 449 30.35 12.47 15.16
CA ALA A 449 31.23 13.67 15.33
C ALA A 449 31.86 14.08 13.99
N THR A 450 31.01 14.39 12.99
CA THR A 450 31.43 14.92 11.69
C THR A 450 31.36 16.45 11.68
N LYS A 451 32.15 17.11 10.81
CA LYS A 451 32.12 18.55 10.65
C LYS A 451 30.75 19.08 10.27
N GLU A 452 30.06 18.30 9.39
CA GLU A 452 28.72 18.57 8.88
C GLU A 452 27.67 18.48 10.01
N SER A 453 27.74 17.45 10.86
CA SER A 453 26.80 17.30 11.99
C SER A 453 27.00 18.40 13.02
N TYR A 454 28.27 18.80 13.27
CA TYR A 454 28.57 19.92 14.15
C TYR A 454 28.07 21.26 13.63
N TRP A 455 28.08 21.43 12.30
CA TRP A 455 27.52 22.62 11.67
C TRP A 455 26.00 22.67 11.80
N ILE A 456 25.33 21.56 11.44
CA ILE A 456 23.86 21.52 11.35
C ILE A 456 23.19 21.53 12.73
N PHE A 457 23.77 20.86 13.74
CA PHE A 457 23.23 20.82 15.08
C PHE A 457 23.74 21.95 15.99
N HIS A 458 24.28 23.00 15.41
CA HIS A 458 24.82 24.12 16.20
C HIS A 458 23.77 24.76 17.12
N LYS A 459 24.23 25.32 18.23
CA LYS A 459 23.41 25.99 19.24
C LYS A 459 22.50 27.11 18.70
N ASP A 460 22.95 27.79 17.65
CA ASP A 460 22.21 28.86 17.00
C ASP A 460 21.18 28.30 15.98
N GLY A 461 20.88 27.00 16.04
CA GLY A 461 19.95 26.28 15.16
C GLY A 461 18.48 26.60 15.40
N ASP A 462 18.14 27.84 15.62
CA ASP A 462 16.76 28.33 15.78
C ASP A 462 16.11 28.82 14.48
N ASP A 463 16.64 28.39 13.32
CA ASP A 463 16.10 28.78 12.03
C ASP A 463 14.61 28.42 11.89
N PHE A 464 14.15 27.37 12.56
CA PHE A 464 12.75 26.96 12.61
C PHE A 464 12.44 26.06 13.81
N ASP A 465 11.16 26.04 14.26
CA ASP A 465 10.68 25.10 15.26
C ASP A 465 10.25 23.77 14.63
N LEU A 466 10.63 22.66 15.26
CA LEU A 466 10.19 21.32 14.86
C LEU A 466 8.67 21.07 15.01
N LYS A 467 7.93 22.00 15.64
CA LYS A 467 6.47 21.99 15.65
C LYS A 467 5.91 22.55 14.33
N VAL A 468 6.11 21.82 13.24
CA VAL A 468 5.66 22.21 11.88
C VAL A 468 4.15 22.45 11.75
N SER A 469 3.36 21.94 12.73
CA SER A 469 1.91 22.08 12.83
C SER A 469 1.43 23.37 13.47
N ASP A 470 2.33 24.26 13.90
CA ASP A 470 1.93 25.51 14.55
C ASP A 470 1.28 26.45 13.54
N PRO A 471 0.02 26.88 13.75
CA PRO A 471 -0.64 27.84 12.86
C PRO A 471 0.08 29.18 12.75
N LYS A 472 0.85 29.56 13.77
CA LYS A 472 1.60 30.85 13.75
C LYS A 472 2.90 30.75 12.96
N ASN A 473 3.49 29.55 12.88
CA ASN A 473 4.75 29.33 12.18
C ASN A 473 4.77 27.99 11.46
N PRO A 474 3.86 27.76 10.51
CA PRO A 474 3.76 26.51 9.78
C PRO A 474 5.01 26.28 8.94
N SER A 475 5.37 25.00 8.73
CA SER A 475 6.56 24.68 7.96
C SER A 475 6.40 23.43 7.10
N TYR A 476 7.04 23.44 5.93
CA TYR A 476 7.42 22.24 5.21
C TYR A 476 8.84 21.87 5.62
N LEU A 477 9.05 20.61 5.92
CA LEU A 477 10.35 20.08 6.29
C LEU A 477 10.70 18.90 5.42
N LEU A 478 11.79 19.00 4.71
CA LEU A 478 12.42 17.88 4.02
C LEU A 478 13.59 17.37 4.87
N ILE A 479 13.66 16.08 5.09
CA ILE A 479 14.77 15.39 5.76
C ILE A 479 15.46 14.53 4.69
N ALA A 480 16.67 14.92 4.31
CA ALA A 480 17.45 14.24 3.29
C ALA A 480 18.26 13.08 3.87
N ASN A 481 18.41 12.01 3.11
CA ASN A 481 19.35 10.94 3.40
C ASN A 481 20.24 10.66 2.18
N ASP A 482 21.29 9.88 2.41
CA ASP A 482 22.18 9.36 1.40
C ASP A 482 22.39 7.86 1.64
N PRO A 483 22.12 7.00 0.63
CA PRO A 483 22.30 5.56 0.76
C PRO A 483 23.72 5.12 1.14
N GLU A 484 24.76 5.91 0.78
CA GLU A 484 26.16 5.56 1.08
C GLU A 484 26.49 5.77 2.57
N MET A 485 25.79 6.70 3.26
CA MET A 485 26.03 7.06 4.65
C MET A 485 24.82 6.74 5.55
N GLU A 486 23.95 5.84 5.13
CA GLU A 486 22.65 5.55 5.76
C GLU A 486 22.71 5.35 7.28
N SER A 487 23.68 4.58 7.78
CA SER A 487 23.73 4.22 9.21
C SER A 487 23.99 5.41 10.14
N ILE A 488 24.76 6.38 9.67
CA ILE A 488 25.12 7.58 10.46
C ILE A 488 24.02 8.64 10.32
N ILE A 489 23.69 8.97 9.08
CA ILE A 489 22.66 9.99 8.77
C ILE A 489 21.29 9.54 9.25
N GLY A 490 20.98 8.25 9.13
CA GLY A 490 19.73 7.68 9.62
C GLY A 490 19.53 7.90 11.11
N ALA A 491 20.57 7.77 11.93
CA ALA A 491 20.50 8.01 13.38
C ALA A 491 20.30 9.51 13.71
N LEU A 492 20.98 10.41 13.00
CA LEU A 492 20.80 11.85 13.15
C LEU A 492 19.38 12.28 12.73
N ASN A 493 18.89 11.76 11.62
CA ASN A 493 17.54 12.01 11.13
C ASN A 493 16.46 11.43 12.06
N ALA A 494 16.71 10.26 12.67
CA ALA A 494 15.83 9.66 13.65
C ALA A 494 15.65 10.54 14.89
N LEU A 495 16.72 11.13 15.38
CA LEU A 495 16.66 12.07 16.51
C LEU A 495 15.75 13.27 16.19
N ILE A 496 15.91 13.85 15.00
CA ILE A 496 15.11 15.00 14.56
C ILE A 496 13.65 14.58 14.40
N LEU A 497 13.39 13.46 13.73
CA LEU A 497 12.03 12.99 13.46
C LEU A 497 11.29 12.60 14.73
N ASN A 498 11.94 11.92 15.67
CA ASN A 498 11.33 11.58 16.96
C ASN A 498 10.98 12.83 17.78
N ARG A 499 11.83 13.86 17.74
CA ARG A 499 11.55 15.13 18.39
C ARG A 499 10.38 15.85 17.71
N LEU A 500 10.38 15.92 16.38
CA LEU A 500 9.30 16.51 15.58
C LEU A 500 7.95 15.82 15.89
N VAL A 501 7.95 14.50 15.92
CA VAL A 501 6.74 13.71 16.20
C VAL A 501 6.17 14.01 17.58
N THR A 502 7.02 14.09 18.59
CA THR A 502 6.59 14.49 19.93
C THR A 502 5.96 15.89 19.92
N ARG A 503 6.49 16.82 19.12
CA ARG A 503 5.98 18.19 19.01
C ARG A 503 4.66 18.30 18.25
N VAL A 504 4.49 17.59 17.13
CA VAL A 504 3.25 17.64 16.32
C VAL A 504 2.11 16.87 16.98
N ASN A 505 2.44 15.89 17.83
CA ASN A 505 1.46 15.07 18.52
C ASN A 505 0.93 15.72 19.83
N THR A 506 1.12 17.03 19.99
CA THR A 506 0.65 17.81 21.14
C THR A 506 -0.23 18.96 20.67
N GLY A 507 -1.15 19.43 21.53
CA GLY A 507 -1.98 20.61 21.25
C GLY A 507 -3.25 20.29 20.45
N GLN A 508 -4.01 19.28 20.88
CA GLN A 508 -5.28 18.88 20.27
C GLN A 508 -6.19 20.04 19.86
N GLY A 509 -6.68 19.99 18.62
CA GLY A 509 -7.62 20.97 18.08
C GLY A 509 -7.02 22.31 17.61
N LYS A 510 -5.79 22.63 17.99
CA LYS A 510 -5.14 23.90 17.64
C LYS A 510 -4.15 23.79 16.48
N ASN A 511 -3.81 22.58 16.07
CA ASN A 511 -2.81 22.33 15.04
C ASN A 511 -3.43 22.38 13.64
N ILE A 512 -2.65 22.84 12.65
CA ILE A 512 -2.95 22.59 11.25
C ILE A 512 -2.67 21.11 10.93
N PRO A 513 -3.32 20.53 9.93
CA PRO A 513 -3.06 19.15 9.53
C PRO A 513 -1.62 19.00 9.04
N VAL A 514 -0.98 17.88 9.40
CA VAL A 514 0.40 17.55 9.01
C VAL A 514 0.40 16.24 8.23
N SER A 515 1.21 16.18 7.20
CA SER A 515 1.49 14.95 6.46
C SER A 515 2.95 14.55 6.64
N ILE A 516 3.19 13.44 7.34
CA ILE A 516 4.52 12.84 7.51
C ILE A 516 4.62 11.71 6.49
N ILE A 517 5.58 11.81 5.58
CA ILE A 517 5.82 10.84 4.52
C ILE A 517 7.25 10.32 4.66
N VAL A 518 7.39 9.03 4.85
CA VAL A 518 8.69 8.33 4.94
C VAL A 518 8.74 7.33 3.78
N ASP A 519 9.59 7.58 2.79
CA ASP A 519 9.67 6.74 1.58
C ASP A 519 10.24 5.34 1.87
N GLU A 520 11.24 5.25 2.76
CA GLU A 520 11.92 4.00 3.11
C GLU A 520 12.15 3.94 4.62
N LEU A 521 11.18 3.40 5.37
CA LEU A 521 11.21 3.33 6.82
C LEU A 521 12.36 2.49 7.38
N PRO A 522 12.76 1.35 6.78
CA PRO A 522 13.88 0.57 7.28
C PRO A 522 15.22 1.29 7.31
N THR A 523 15.39 2.39 6.59
CA THR A 523 16.62 3.21 6.62
C THR A 523 16.71 4.14 7.83
N LEU A 524 15.60 4.25 8.57
CA LEU A 524 15.40 5.18 9.65
C LEU A 524 14.77 4.44 10.84
N TYR A 525 15.48 4.38 11.98
CA TYR A 525 14.86 3.82 13.19
C TYR A 525 13.91 4.84 13.81
N PHE A 526 12.62 4.60 13.69
CA PHE A 526 11.57 5.47 14.20
C PHE A 526 10.99 4.91 15.49
N HIS A 527 11.61 5.28 16.63
CA HIS A 527 11.13 4.88 17.95
C HIS A 527 9.69 5.36 18.19
N LYS A 528 8.87 4.50 18.81
CA LYS A 528 7.45 4.81 19.16
C LYS A 528 6.54 5.18 17.99
N ILE A 529 6.82 4.64 16.81
CA ILE A 529 5.98 4.83 15.61
C ILE A 529 4.54 4.34 15.84
N ASP A 530 4.36 3.25 16.59
CA ASP A 530 3.08 2.70 16.99
C ASP A 530 2.26 3.71 17.80
N ARG A 531 2.88 4.42 18.74
CA ARG A 531 2.22 5.48 19.53
C ARG A 531 1.82 6.66 18.67
N LEU A 532 2.69 7.08 17.73
CA LEU A 532 2.34 8.15 16.81
C LEU A 532 1.06 7.80 16.04
N ILE A 533 1.03 6.64 15.40
CA ILE A 533 -0.11 6.24 14.57
C ILE A 533 -1.39 6.14 15.43
N GLY A 534 -1.28 5.58 16.64
CA GLY A 534 -2.42 5.46 17.57
C GLY A 534 -3.00 6.80 18.03
N THR A 535 -2.17 7.84 18.18
CA THR A 535 -2.58 9.16 18.71
C THR A 535 -2.67 10.25 17.65
N ALA A 536 -2.14 10.02 16.46
CA ALA A 536 -2.05 10.98 15.35
C ALA A 536 -3.40 11.56 14.93
N ARG A 537 -4.46 10.75 14.98
CA ARG A 537 -5.81 11.13 14.52
C ARG A 537 -6.34 12.37 15.22
N SER A 538 -6.21 12.46 16.54
CA SER A 538 -6.70 13.59 17.34
C SER A 538 -5.93 14.89 17.07
N ASN A 539 -4.68 14.78 16.63
CA ASN A 539 -3.81 15.91 16.29
C ASN A 539 -3.75 16.22 14.79
N LYS A 540 -4.56 15.53 13.96
CA LYS A 540 -4.60 15.66 12.50
C LYS A 540 -3.24 15.40 11.84
N VAL A 541 -2.54 14.38 12.30
CA VAL A 541 -1.27 13.95 11.70
C VAL A 541 -1.53 12.74 10.80
N SER A 542 -1.32 12.91 9.50
CA SER A 542 -1.32 11.84 8.51
C SER A 542 0.09 11.25 8.41
N VAL A 543 0.20 9.94 8.47
CA VAL A 543 1.47 9.23 8.39
C VAL A 543 1.43 8.25 7.24
N ALA A 544 2.31 8.41 6.26
CA ALA A 544 2.49 7.48 5.14
C ALA A 544 3.92 6.91 5.21
N LEU A 545 4.02 5.60 5.41
CA LEU A 545 5.28 4.92 5.71
C LEU A 545 5.57 3.87 4.65
N GLY A 546 6.67 4.06 3.94
CA GLY A 546 7.15 3.16 2.91
C GLY A 546 8.10 2.10 3.45
N PHE A 547 7.96 0.88 2.97
CA PHE A 547 8.94 -0.18 3.12
C PHE A 547 8.84 -1.15 1.93
N GLN A 548 9.85 -2.01 1.77
CA GLN A 548 9.84 -2.93 0.65
C GLN A 548 9.19 -4.26 1.02
N GLU A 549 9.64 -4.89 2.09
CA GLU A 549 9.23 -6.22 2.52
C GLU A 549 9.16 -6.31 4.05
N LEU A 550 8.27 -7.14 4.60
CA LEU A 550 8.13 -7.34 6.05
C LEU A 550 9.41 -7.84 6.75
N PRO A 551 10.19 -8.76 6.18
CA PRO A 551 11.45 -9.20 6.79
C PRO A 551 12.44 -8.07 7.07
N GLN A 552 12.42 -6.97 6.30
CA GLN A 552 13.24 -5.79 6.60
C GLN A 552 12.79 -5.10 7.89
N LEU A 553 11.46 -4.93 8.06
CA LEU A 553 10.93 -4.36 9.30
C LEU A 553 11.17 -5.29 10.51
N GLU A 554 11.09 -6.60 10.32
CA GLU A 554 11.39 -7.57 11.37
C GLU A 554 12.86 -7.50 11.80
N SER A 555 13.77 -7.31 10.86
CA SER A 555 15.20 -7.13 11.15
C SER A 555 15.48 -5.92 12.04
N ASP A 556 14.73 -4.80 11.82
CA ASP A 556 14.99 -3.52 12.47
C ASP A 556 14.22 -3.34 13.77
N TYR A 557 12.97 -3.81 13.83
CA TYR A 557 12.05 -3.60 14.95
C TYR A 557 11.80 -4.84 15.80
N GLY A 558 12.38 -6.00 15.40
CA GLY A 558 12.05 -7.29 15.98
C GLY A 558 10.63 -7.75 15.61
N LYS A 559 10.34 -9.04 15.82
CA LYS A 559 9.03 -9.63 15.46
C LYS A 559 7.84 -8.96 16.16
N VAL A 560 7.98 -8.70 17.45
CA VAL A 560 6.92 -8.07 18.27
C VAL A 560 6.72 -6.61 17.88
N GLY A 561 7.80 -5.87 17.67
CA GLY A 561 7.76 -4.48 17.21
C GLY A 561 7.10 -4.34 15.84
N MET A 562 7.52 -5.17 14.88
CA MET A 562 6.91 -5.24 13.54
C MET A 562 5.40 -5.50 13.62
N GLN A 563 4.96 -6.50 14.39
CA GLN A 563 3.54 -6.83 14.53
C GLN A 563 2.73 -5.67 15.14
N LYS A 564 3.26 -4.99 16.16
CA LYS A 564 2.61 -3.81 16.76
C LYS A 564 2.40 -2.72 15.73
N VAL A 565 3.43 -2.43 14.93
CA VAL A 565 3.41 -1.36 13.95
C VAL A 565 2.45 -1.68 12.80
N ILE A 566 2.46 -2.92 12.27
CA ILE A 566 1.61 -3.33 11.16
C ILE A 566 0.12 -3.27 11.54
N THR A 567 -0.24 -3.66 12.75
CA THR A 567 -1.65 -3.73 13.19
C THR A 567 -2.26 -2.36 13.52
N THR A 568 -1.45 -1.33 13.72
CA THR A 568 -1.94 0.04 14.05
C THR A 568 -2.41 0.85 12.86
N VAL A 569 -2.02 0.49 11.65
CA VAL A 569 -2.32 1.24 10.42
C VAL A 569 -3.66 0.81 9.81
N GLY A 570 -4.46 1.78 9.43
CA GLY A 570 -5.78 1.51 8.84
C GLY A 570 -5.80 1.38 7.32
N ASN A 571 -4.81 1.96 6.62
CA ASN A 571 -4.73 1.91 5.16
C ASN A 571 -3.48 1.14 4.72
N VAL A 572 -3.63 0.21 3.80
CA VAL A 572 -2.52 -0.55 3.22
C VAL A 572 -2.59 -0.43 1.71
N VAL A 573 -1.53 0.07 1.10
CA VAL A 573 -1.39 0.17 -0.35
C VAL A 573 -0.07 -0.49 -0.75
N SER A 574 -0.14 -1.55 -1.53
CA SER A 574 1.01 -2.32 -1.95
C SER A 574 1.18 -2.32 -3.47
N GLY A 575 2.40 -2.15 -3.94
CA GLY A 575 2.83 -2.60 -5.25
C GLY A 575 3.17 -4.09 -5.23
N SER A 576 3.99 -4.58 -6.18
CA SER A 576 4.45 -5.97 -6.16
C SER A 576 5.34 -6.24 -4.93
N ALA A 577 5.19 -7.43 -4.35
CA ALA A 577 6.00 -7.95 -3.25
C ALA A 577 6.52 -9.34 -3.62
N ARG A 578 7.61 -9.79 -2.99
CA ARG A 578 8.26 -11.07 -3.30
C ARG A 578 8.48 -11.95 -2.06
N ALA A 579 8.71 -11.36 -0.90
CA ALA A 579 8.91 -12.13 0.32
C ALA A 579 7.63 -12.88 0.70
N LYS A 580 7.77 -14.14 1.07
CA LYS A 580 6.65 -15.02 1.42
C LYS A 580 5.79 -14.43 2.52
N GLU A 581 6.41 -13.90 3.56
CA GLU A 581 5.74 -13.30 4.72
C GLU A 581 4.90 -12.09 4.32
N THR A 582 5.42 -11.24 3.44
CA THR A 582 4.70 -10.06 2.90
C THR A 582 3.52 -10.50 2.04
N LEU A 583 3.73 -11.49 1.18
CA LEU A 583 2.70 -12.02 0.29
C LEU A 583 1.57 -12.71 1.08
N GLU A 584 1.91 -13.51 2.10
CA GLU A 584 0.95 -14.16 2.98
C GLU A 584 0.15 -13.16 3.80
N TRP A 585 0.81 -12.14 4.36
CA TRP A 585 0.14 -11.04 5.05
C TRP A 585 -0.85 -10.29 4.15
N LEU A 586 -0.43 -9.90 2.94
CA LEU A 586 -1.32 -9.21 2.01
C LEU A 586 -2.49 -10.10 1.58
N SER A 587 -2.22 -11.36 1.21
CA SER A 587 -3.25 -12.26 0.68
C SER A 587 -4.22 -12.74 1.76
N ASN A 588 -3.75 -13.08 2.97
CA ASN A 588 -4.56 -13.70 4.01
C ASN A 588 -5.16 -12.67 4.97
N ASP A 589 -4.37 -11.70 5.43
CA ASP A 589 -4.81 -10.77 6.48
C ASP A 589 -5.49 -9.54 5.88
N ILE A 590 -4.93 -8.96 4.81
CA ILE A 590 -5.49 -7.76 4.16
C ILE A 590 -6.65 -8.14 3.24
N PHE A 591 -6.47 -9.08 2.32
CA PHE A 591 -7.53 -9.49 1.40
C PHE A 591 -8.47 -10.52 2.00
N GLY A 592 -7.96 -11.45 2.80
CA GLY A 592 -8.75 -12.52 3.39
C GLY A 592 -9.23 -13.54 2.36
N LYS A 593 -10.16 -14.39 2.80
CA LYS A 593 -10.73 -15.47 1.99
C LYS A 593 -12.17 -15.15 1.62
N VAL A 594 -12.58 -15.65 0.46
CA VAL A 594 -13.96 -15.60 -0.02
C VAL A 594 -14.45 -17.01 -0.30
N VAL A 595 -15.75 -17.23 -0.08
CA VAL A 595 -16.41 -18.49 -0.45
C VAL A 595 -16.58 -18.50 -1.95
N GLN A 596 -15.93 -19.46 -2.60
CA GLN A 596 -16.14 -19.74 -4.04
C GLN A 596 -16.92 -21.01 -4.20
N LEU A 597 -18.01 -20.92 -4.99
CA LEU A 597 -18.78 -22.07 -5.39
C LEU A 597 -18.09 -22.76 -6.58
N LYS A 598 -17.41 -23.86 -6.34
CA LYS A 598 -16.82 -24.69 -7.41
C LYS A 598 -17.83 -25.74 -7.86
N LYS A 599 -18.23 -25.60 -9.11
CA LYS A 599 -19.13 -26.55 -9.75
C LYS A 599 -18.30 -27.69 -10.35
N GLY A 600 -18.21 -28.79 -9.63
CA GLY A 600 -17.69 -30.07 -10.16
C GLY A 600 -18.75 -30.74 -11.02
N VAL A 601 -18.46 -30.98 -12.28
CA VAL A 601 -19.33 -31.78 -13.16
C VAL A 601 -18.65 -33.12 -13.40
N THR A 602 -19.16 -34.18 -12.80
CA THR A 602 -18.72 -35.54 -13.09
C THR A 602 -19.67 -36.15 -14.13
N ILE A 603 -19.13 -36.50 -15.29
CA ILE A 603 -19.89 -37.11 -16.36
C ILE A 603 -19.45 -38.57 -16.45
N ASP A 604 -20.30 -39.48 -16.01
CA ASP A 604 -20.15 -40.93 -16.23
C ASP A 604 -21.05 -41.37 -17.40
N ARG A 605 -20.82 -42.58 -17.91
CA ARG A 605 -21.56 -43.09 -19.10
C ARG A 605 -23.09 -42.98 -18.98
N ASP A 606 -23.61 -43.11 -17.75
CA ASP A 606 -25.05 -43.13 -17.46
C ASP A 606 -25.54 -42.02 -16.50
N LYS A 607 -24.66 -41.24 -15.89
CA LYS A 607 -25.03 -40.20 -14.90
C LYS A 607 -24.20 -38.95 -15.06
N THR A 608 -24.84 -37.81 -15.06
CA THR A 608 -24.18 -36.51 -14.87
C THR A 608 -24.48 -36.04 -13.46
N SER A 609 -23.49 -36.01 -12.60
CA SER A 609 -23.63 -35.40 -11.26
C SER A 609 -22.99 -34.00 -11.26
N ILE A 610 -23.73 -33.02 -10.74
CA ILE A 610 -23.24 -31.69 -10.52
C ILE A 610 -23.04 -31.57 -9.01
N ASN A 611 -21.79 -31.48 -8.60
CA ASN A 611 -21.44 -31.23 -7.20
C ASN A 611 -21.11 -29.75 -7.08
N LEU A 612 -21.83 -29.03 -6.22
CA LEU A 612 -21.49 -27.69 -5.80
C LEU A 612 -20.65 -27.81 -4.51
N ASN A 613 -19.35 -27.56 -4.63
CA ASN A 613 -18.47 -27.52 -3.49
C ASN A 613 -18.17 -26.07 -3.14
N GLU A 614 -18.45 -25.70 -1.91
CA GLU A 614 -18.03 -24.42 -1.34
C GLU A 614 -16.58 -24.56 -0.88
N ASN A 615 -15.68 -23.79 -1.51
CA ASN A 615 -14.29 -23.71 -1.10
C ASN A 615 -13.96 -22.28 -0.67
N MET A 616 -13.17 -22.16 0.38
CA MET A 616 -12.60 -20.90 0.81
C MET A 616 -11.30 -20.65 0.06
N ASP A 617 -11.32 -19.74 -0.90
CA ASP A 617 -10.13 -19.34 -1.66
C ASP A 617 -9.74 -17.88 -1.32
N SER A 618 -8.45 -17.54 -1.44
CA SER A 618 -7.98 -16.17 -1.24
C SER A 618 -8.61 -15.22 -2.24
N LEU A 619 -9.08 -14.05 -1.80
CA LEU A 619 -9.65 -13.03 -2.67
C LEU A 619 -8.65 -12.57 -3.73
N VAL A 620 -7.41 -12.33 -3.31
CA VAL A 620 -6.26 -12.07 -4.19
C VAL A 620 -5.15 -13.04 -3.82
N PRO A 621 -4.84 -14.03 -4.67
CA PRO A 621 -3.76 -14.97 -4.41
C PRO A 621 -2.38 -14.30 -4.37
N ALA A 622 -1.48 -14.85 -3.55
CA ALA A 622 -0.11 -14.36 -3.38
C ALA A 622 0.66 -14.27 -4.72
N SER A 623 0.46 -15.23 -5.61
CA SER A 623 1.09 -15.23 -6.96
C SER A 623 0.73 -14.01 -7.79
N LYS A 624 -0.50 -13.51 -7.67
CA LYS A 624 -0.92 -12.31 -8.38
C LYS A 624 -0.31 -11.04 -7.85
N ILE A 625 -0.09 -10.97 -6.54
CA ILE A 625 0.59 -9.83 -5.91
C ILE A 625 2.05 -9.81 -6.33
N SER A 626 2.70 -10.99 -6.40
CA SER A 626 4.10 -11.08 -6.84
C SER A 626 4.31 -10.71 -8.31
N ASP A 627 3.33 -11.00 -9.16
CA ASP A 627 3.40 -10.80 -10.61
C ASP A 627 2.86 -9.44 -11.06
N MET A 628 2.52 -8.54 -10.13
CA MET A 628 2.00 -7.21 -10.49
C MET A 628 3.03 -6.40 -11.27
N PRO A 629 2.69 -5.88 -12.45
CA PRO A 629 3.53 -4.95 -13.19
C PRO A 629 3.65 -3.58 -12.50
N THR A 630 4.66 -2.80 -12.86
CA THR A 630 4.81 -1.42 -12.39
C THR A 630 3.53 -0.60 -12.64
N GLY A 631 3.11 0.17 -11.64
CA GLY A 631 1.90 0.98 -11.68
C GLY A 631 0.62 0.22 -11.33
N TRP A 632 0.71 -1.07 -11.00
CA TRP A 632 -0.38 -1.78 -10.34
C TRP A 632 -0.25 -1.64 -8.83
N ILE A 633 -1.38 -1.48 -8.18
CA ILE A 633 -1.49 -1.40 -6.72
C ILE A 633 -2.60 -2.29 -6.20
N CYS A 634 -2.40 -2.81 -5.00
CA CYS A 634 -3.39 -3.60 -4.30
C CYS A 634 -3.42 -3.23 -2.81
N GLY A 635 -4.50 -3.55 -2.13
CA GLY A 635 -4.58 -3.28 -0.71
C GLY A 635 -5.98 -3.02 -0.19
N GLN A 636 -6.03 -2.29 0.93
CA GLN A 636 -7.27 -1.95 1.62
C GLN A 636 -7.19 -0.53 2.19
N SER A 637 -8.24 0.27 1.99
CA SER A 637 -8.43 1.54 2.69
C SER A 637 -9.29 1.36 3.95
N ALA A 638 -9.08 2.22 4.94
CA ALA A 638 -9.91 2.22 6.13
C ALA A 638 -11.37 2.56 5.79
N ARG A 639 -12.30 1.85 6.41
CA ARG A 639 -13.74 2.09 6.25
C ARG A 639 -14.18 3.27 7.14
N ASP A 640 -13.86 4.48 6.69
CA ASP A 640 -14.36 5.71 7.33
C ASP A 640 -15.37 6.37 6.39
N PHE A 641 -16.58 6.59 6.89
CA PHE A 641 -17.66 7.16 6.11
C PHE A 641 -17.60 8.69 6.10
N ILE A 642 -17.80 9.28 4.92
CA ILE A 642 -17.95 10.72 4.78
C ILE A 642 -19.42 11.06 5.05
N LYS A 643 -19.68 11.88 6.07
CA LYS A 643 -20.98 12.57 6.20
C LYS A 643 -21.01 13.68 5.15
N THR A 644 -21.52 13.41 3.96
CA THR A 644 -21.82 14.46 3.00
C THR A 644 -23.06 15.21 3.48
N LYS A 645 -22.91 16.51 3.74
CA LYS A 645 -24.07 17.41 3.89
C LYS A 645 -24.68 17.60 2.51
N THR A 646 -25.66 16.78 2.16
CA THR A 646 -26.57 17.13 1.07
C THR A 646 -27.42 18.32 1.54
N GLY A 647 -27.49 19.37 0.75
CA GLY A 647 -28.13 20.65 1.10
C GLY A 647 -29.65 20.63 1.27
N ARG A 648 -30.21 19.49 1.66
CA ARG A 648 -31.59 19.32 2.16
C ARG A 648 -31.53 18.36 3.35
N GLY A 649 -31.81 18.86 4.50
CA GLY A 649 -32.00 18.33 5.82
C GLY A 649 -32.12 16.82 6.14
N ASP A 650 -31.83 15.90 5.27
CA ASP A 650 -31.93 14.46 5.50
C ASP A 650 -30.57 13.78 5.51
N SER A 651 -30.11 13.53 6.72
CA SER A 651 -28.82 12.86 7.02
C SER A 651 -28.89 11.33 6.99
N MET A 652 -29.91 10.71 6.38
CA MET A 652 -30.21 9.30 6.63
C MET A 652 -29.74 8.31 5.54
N ASN A 653 -29.57 8.69 4.28
CA ASN A 653 -29.46 7.69 3.20
C ASN A 653 -28.07 7.41 2.65
N ILE A 654 -27.02 8.05 3.16
CA ILE A 654 -25.65 7.83 2.63
C ILE A 654 -24.91 6.76 3.44
N GLN A 655 -25.33 6.47 4.63
CA GLN A 655 -24.74 5.47 5.51
C GLN A 655 -24.92 4.04 4.96
N GLU A 656 -26.07 3.73 4.38
CA GLU A 656 -26.39 2.39 3.86
C GLU A 656 -25.60 2.02 2.60
N SER A 657 -25.43 2.94 1.67
CA SER A 657 -24.66 2.62 0.43
C SER A 657 -23.16 2.47 0.69
N ALA A 658 -22.60 3.19 1.66
CA ALA A 658 -21.19 3.11 2.03
C ALA A 658 -20.86 1.84 2.85
N GLU A 659 -21.82 1.31 3.60
CA GLU A 659 -21.65 0.07 4.39
C GLU A 659 -21.36 -1.15 3.51
N PHE A 660 -21.88 -1.17 2.29
CA PHE A 660 -21.72 -2.27 1.34
C PHE A 660 -20.57 -2.07 0.35
N GLN A 661 -19.92 -0.89 0.33
CA GLN A 661 -18.79 -0.66 -0.56
C GLN A 661 -17.54 -1.39 -0.07
N THR A 662 -16.88 -2.06 -1.00
CA THR A 662 -15.59 -2.68 -0.70
C THR A 662 -14.51 -1.62 -0.50
N SER A 663 -13.74 -1.78 0.56
CA SER A 663 -12.54 -0.97 0.83
C SER A 663 -11.28 -1.58 0.21
N LYS A 664 -11.40 -2.78 -0.38
CA LYS A 664 -10.29 -3.52 -0.99
C LYS A 664 -10.16 -3.17 -2.45
N PHE A 665 -8.92 -3.13 -2.95
CA PHE A 665 -8.63 -2.81 -4.35
C PHE A 665 -7.45 -3.64 -4.87
N TYR A 666 -7.54 -4.00 -6.16
CA TYR A 666 -6.49 -4.62 -6.96
C TYR A 666 -6.63 -4.03 -8.36
N CYS A 667 -5.76 -3.08 -8.72
CA CYS A 667 -6.01 -2.23 -9.87
C CYS A 667 -4.72 -1.63 -10.44
N LYS A 668 -4.82 -1.11 -11.66
CA LYS A 668 -3.80 -0.26 -12.27
C LYS A 668 -4.13 1.20 -12.03
N THR A 669 -3.14 2.02 -11.65
CA THR A 669 -3.31 3.47 -11.55
C THR A 669 -3.58 4.11 -12.92
N ASP A 670 -4.49 5.07 -12.98
CA ASP A 670 -4.95 5.72 -14.24
C ASP A 670 -4.71 7.24 -14.21
N PHE A 671 -3.46 7.63 -13.98
CA PHE A 671 -3.08 9.05 -13.99
C PHE A 671 -3.10 9.64 -15.41
N ASP A 672 -3.34 10.94 -15.48
CA ASP A 672 -3.16 11.70 -16.73
C ASP A 672 -1.66 11.94 -16.98
N MET A 673 -1.06 11.04 -17.74
CA MET A 673 0.38 11.05 -18.03
C MET A 673 0.83 12.31 -18.78
N LYS A 674 -0.07 13.00 -19.51
CA LYS A 674 0.28 14.26 -20.19
C LYS A 674 0.49 15.37 -19.18
N LYS A 675 -0.44 15.52 -18.22
CA LYS A 675 -0.29 16.49 -17.14
C LYS A 675 0.93 16.24 -16.27
N ILE A 676 1.24 14.97 -16.00
CA ILE A 676 2.44 14.62 -15.24
C ILE A 676 3.70 14.99 -16.00
N ALA A 677 3.78 14.68 -17.30
CA ALA A 677 4.93 15.06 -18.12
C ALA A 677 5.11 16.58 -18.22
N GLU A 678 4.03 17.34 -18.32
CA GLU A 678 4.06 18.82 -18.26
C GLU A 678 4.58 19.32 -16.90
N GLU A 679 4.13 18.71 -15.81
CA GLU A 679 4.58 18.99 -14.44
C GLU A 679 6.08 18.67 -14.27
N GLU A 680 6.53 17.51 -14.74
CA GLU A 680 7.93 17.11 -14.67
C GLU A 680 8.84 18.03 -15.49
N ALA A 681 8.39 18.47 -16.64
CA ALA A 681 9.12 19.47 -17.46
C ALA A 681 9.24 20.82 -16.73
N ASP A 682 8.24 21.21 -15.95
CA ASP A 682 8.25 22.46 -15.19
C ASP A 682 9.13 22.40 -13.93
N TYR A 683 9.52 21.22 -13.44
CA TYR A 683 10.41 21.09 -12.28
C TYR A 683 11.72 21.88 -12.43
N ALA A 684 12.27 21.96 -13.64
CA ALA A 684 13.50 22.70 -13.94
C ALA A 684 13.43 24.20 -13.58
N ASN A 685 12.22 24.77 -13.58
CA ASN A 685 11.97 26.17 -13.24
C ASN A 685 11.93 26.44 -11.73
N TYR A 686 11.91 25.39 -10.91
CA TYR A 686 11.81 25.48 -9.46
C TYR A 686 13.00 24.76 -8.80
N LYS A 687 14.16 25.42 -8.81
CA LYS A 687 15.37 24.88 -8.18
C LYS A 687 15.22 24.86 -6.66
N ILE A 688 15.63 23.74 -6.04
CA ILE A 688 15.69 23.58 -4.58
C ILE A 688 16.57 24.70 -3.98
N PRO A 689 16.13 25.38 -2.91
CA PRO A 689 16.86 26.49 -2.35
C PRO A 689 18.13 26.03 -1.62
N LYS A 690 19.22 26.74 -1.81
CA LYS A 690 20.39 26.67 -0.96
C LYS A 690 20.25 27.72 0.13
N PHE A 691 20.47 27.33 1.38
CA PHE A 691 20.37 28.23 2.54
C PHE A 691 21.70 28.88 2.87
N TYR A 692 22.80 28.21 2.52
CA TYR A 692 24.16 28.74 2.70
C TYR A 692 24.91 28.71 1.36
N THR A 693 25.76 29.71 1.16
CA THR A 693 26.62 29.78 -0.01
C THR A 693 28.05 29.99 0.46
N PHE A 694 28.91 29.07 0.09
CA PHE A 694 30.34 29.15 0.39
C PHE A 694 31.10 29.67 -0.84
N PRO A 695 32.13 30.52 -0.65
CA PRO A 695 32.86 31.11 -1.77
C PRO A 695 33.61 30.08 -2.63
N SER A 696 34.10 29.00 -2.01
CA SER A 696 34.77 27.88 -2.66
C SER A 696 34.64 26.61 -1.81
N LYS A 697 34.98 25.45 -2.39
CA LYS A 697 35.01 24.19 -1.67
C LYS A 697 36.00 24.22 -0.49
N ASP A 698 37.17 24.84 -0.68
CA ASP A 698 38.17 24.97 0.38
C ASP A 698 37.72 25.94 1.49
N ALA A 699 36.97 26.98 1.13
CA ALA A 699 36.38 27.88 2.11
C ALA A 699 35.30 27.18 2.94
N LYS A 700 34.46 26.34 2.33
CA LYS A 700 33.48 25.48 3.01
C LYS A 700 34.18 24.59 4.03
N GLU A 701 35.17 23.82 3.61
CA GLU A 701 35.92 22.93 4.49
C GLU A 701 36.55 23.66 5.68
N ARG A 702 37.12 24.83 5.42
CA ARG A 702 37.75 25.67 6.46
C ARG A 702 36.73 26.18 7.48
N ILE A 703 35.56 26.64 7.00
CA ILE A 703 34.50 27.15 7.89
C ILE A 703 33.94 26.03 8.75
N LEU A 704 33.65 24.86 8.17
CA LEU A 704 33.19 23.70 8.91
C LEU A 704 34.18 23.22 9.93
N TYR A 705 35.47 23.22 9.59
CA TYR A 705 36.55 22.86 10.52
C TYR A 705 36.70 23.90 11.65
N GLN A 706 36.63 25.19 11.35
CA GLN A 706 36.64 26.25 12.37
C GLN A 706 35.49 26.11 13.37
N ASN A 707 34.28 25.80 12.89
CA ASN A 707 33.13 25.51 13.74
C ASN A 707 33.37 24.29 14.64
N PHE A 708 33.91 23.22 14.09
CA PHE A 708 34.26 22.00 14.83
C PHE A 708 35.29 22.32 15.97
N VAL A 709 36.32 23.11 15.68
CA VAL A 709 37.32 23.51 16.65
C VAL A 709 36.74 24.45 17.70
N SER A 710 35.86 25.40 17.32
CA SER A 710 35.23 26.32 18.27
C SER A 710 34.37 25.61 19.31
N VAL A 711 33.61 24.57 18.91
CA VAL A 711 32.81 23.77 19.85
C VAL A 711 33.70 23.06 20.89
N ASN A 712 34.83 22.49 20.44
CA ASN A 712 35.76 21.82 21.33
C ASN A 712 36.41 22.84 22.32
N LEU A 713 36.66 24.07 21.88
CA LEU A 713 37.18 25.14 22.73
C LEU A 713 36.11 25.61 23.73
N ASP A 714 34.85 25.73 23.29
CA ASP A 714 33.73 26.10 24.17
C ASP A 714 33.56 25.10 25.31
N VAL A 715 33.68 23.80 25.07
CA VAL A 715 33.62 22.75 26.09
C VAL A 715 34.78 22.87 27.07
N LYS A 716 36.01 23.14 26.60
CA LYS A 716 37.18 23.38 27.51
C LYS A 716 36.96 24.60 28.38
N ASN A 717 36.53 25.72 27.79
CA ASN A 717 36.26 26.95 28.54
C ASN A 717 35.14 26.71 29.58
N MET A 718 34.11 25.94 29.27
CA MET A 718 33.07 25.57 30.23
C MET A 718 33.64 24.81 31.42
N ILE A 719 34.51 23.84 31.19
CA ILE A 719 35.13 23.05 32.24
C ILE A 719 36.04 23.94 33.15
N ASP A 720 36.84 24.80 32.51
CA ASP A 720 37.71 25.73 33.25
C ASP A 720 36.88 26.67 34.12
N GLU A 721 35.74 27.16 33.64
CA GLU A 721 34.80 27.96 34.43
C GLU A 721 34.25 27.15 35.63
N ILE A 722 33.76 25.94 35.42
CA ILE A 722 33.24 25.07 36.47
C ILE A 722 34.31 24.81 37.54
N ASN A 723 35.54 24.53 37.13
CA ASN A 723 36.63 24.25 38.04
C ASN A 723 37.05 25.50 38.89
N LYS A 724 36.98 26.71 38.31
CA LYS A 724 37.21 27.95 39.07
C LYS A 724 36.18 28.14 40.18
N PHE A 725 34.96 27.67 40.05
CA PHE A 725 33.92 27.75 41.07
C PHE A 725 34.07 26.67 42.15
N LYS A 726 34.67 25.52 41.84
CA LYS A 726 34.94 24.45 42.83
C LYS A 726 36.05 24.84 43.83
N ILE A 727 36.96 25.70 43.43
CA ILE A 727 38.11 26.12 44.26
C ILE A 727 37.76 27.26 45.23
N LYS A 728 36.59 27.89 45.12
CA LYS A 728 36.06 28.85 46.08
C LYS A 728 34.98 28.19 46.95
#